data_74a6858132f988b8b2a1ea57813e5abc
#
_entry.id   74a6858132f988b8b2a1ea57813e5abc
#
_cell.length_a   1.000
_cell.length_b   1.000
_cell.length_c   1.000
_cell.angle_alpha   90.00
_cell.angle_beta   90.00
_cell.angle_gamma   90.00
#
_symmetry.space_group_name_H-M   'P 1'
#
loop_
_entity.id
_entity.type
_entity.pdbx_description
1 polymer ?
#
loop_
_entity_poly.entity_id
_entity_poly.type
_entity_poly.pdbx_seq_one_letter_code
_entity_poly.pdbx_strand_id
1 'polypeptide(L)'
;MKQIRFYQIITAISCLFLISCGIEQNLKKADKHLSLGEYYDAATQYKKVYIKTPTKERAARGKVALKMARCYDKINSTPKALAAYSNAIRYKQADLNDRLAYARLLLKNGSYRQAAKEFEFLLDSMPDNMLVKNGLESARKAPVWKKEGSRYKVKRMDVFNSRRDDYSPMFLSDDYSQLYFTSTRNEAQGSDLNGVTGTKSADIFFSEKNDKGKWSKPEAIGTGLNTDYEEGACCFTPDGKQMYLTQCATDPTSPRLAQIVTSNRSDAAWSKPTNLEISKDTLSCFAHPAISPDGEWLYFVSDMPGGKGGLDIWRVRITPAGLGGVENLGEPINTPGDEMFPTFRPNGDFYFSSNGHVGMGGLDIYIAKVNSITRKYELTHPGYPLNTEADDFGMTFEGLHNQGFFCSNRKDGRGYDHIYSFENPEIVTTMKGWVYEKDGYELPAAEVRIVGNDGTNRKLSVKGDGSFVLPINPHVDYLVMASCKGYLNHKEELRVDSAKESKEYVLQFPLASITAPVLIDNIFYDFDKATLTEASTAALDQLVTLLKENPHVTIELSAHCDYKGNSEYNKHLSQRRAQSVVDYLIKHGIEKERLTPVGYGKEKPKNVRKKLTEKYPWLKEGDVLSEEFILKQSKEHQEICNQLNRRTEFKVLRTTYKLF
;
A
#
# COMPACT_ATOMS: atom_id res chain seq x y z
N MET A 1 -25.49 -65.47 -44.54
CA MET A 1 -25.28 -64.01 -44.52
C MET A 1 -26.43 -63.21 -43.86
N LYS A 2 -27.72 -63.50 -44.14
CA LYS A 2 -28.85 -62.76 -43.50
C LYS A 2 -28.94 -63.01 -42.01
N GLN A 3 -28.74 -64.19 -41.46
CA GLN A 3 -28.76 -64.49 -40.00
C GLN A 3 -27.58 -63.80 -39.23
N ILE A 4 -26.39 -63.79 -39.79
CA ILE A 4 -25.21 -63.14 -39.16
C ILE A 4 -25.42 -61.59 -39.04
N ARG A 5 -26.02 -60.97 -40.08
CA ARG A 5 -26.41 -59.54 -40.02
C ARG A 5 -27.49 -59.29 -39.03
N PHE A 6 -28.44 -60.19 -38.85
CA PHE A 6 -29.52 -60.05 -37.83
C PHE A 6 -29.00 -60.15 -36.41
N TYR A 7 -28.06 -61.08 -36.12
CA TYR A 7 -27.40 -61.15 -34.81
C TYR A 7 -26.48 -59.91 -34.53
N GLN A 8 -25.79 -59.44 -35.58
CA GLN A 8 -25.00 -58.21 -35.45
C GLN A 8 -25.86 -56.99 -35.17
N ILE A 9 -27.05 -56.87 -35.74
CA ILE A 9 -28.01 -55.80 -35.50
C ILE A 9 -28.58 -55.91 -34.07
N ILE A 10 -28.96 -57.10 -33.62
CA ILE A 10 -29.46 -57.33 -32.24
C ILE A 10 -28.36 -57.02 -31.21
N THR A 11 -27.13 -57.44 -31.43
CA THR A 11 -26.00 -57.13 -30.52
C THR A 11 -25.70 -55.63 -30.50
N ALA A 12 -25.78 -54.96 -31.66
CA ALA A 12 -25.59 -53.50 -31.72
C ALA A 12 -26.74 -52.73 -31.02
N ILE A 13 -27.99 -53.16 -31.15
CA ILE A 13 -29.15 -52.58 -30.44
C ILE A 13 -29.05 -52.85 -28.94
N SER A 14 -28.68 -54.07 -28.52
CA SER A 14 -28.47 -54.40 -27.09
C SER A 14 -27.33 -53.59 -26.48
N CYS A 15 -26.21 -53.42 -27.22
CA CYS A 15 -25.12 -52.53 -26.76
C CYS A 15 -25.55 -51.05 -26.64
N LEU A 16 -26.39 -50.58 -27.59
CA LEU A 16 -26.94 -49.21 -27.54
C LEU A 16 -27.89 -49.03 -26.32
N PHE A 17 -28.73 -50.02 -26.02
CA PHE A 17 -29.60 -50.00 -24.84
C PHE A 17 -28.80 -50.01 -23.51
N LEU A 18 -27.74 -50.83 -23.44
CA LEU A 18 -26.86 -50.87 -22.25
C LEU A 18 -26.08 -49.59 -22.05
N ILE A 19 -25.64 -48.93 -23.12
CA ILE A 19 -24.96 -47.65 -23.09
C ILE A 19 -25.95 -46.56 -22.64
N SER A 20 -27.17 -46.52 -23.18
CA SER A 20 -28.21 -45.57 -22.82
C SER A 20 -28.64 -45.70 -21.35
N CYS A 21 -28.84 -46.92 -20.87
CA CYS A 21 -29.15 -47.15 -19.46
C CYS A 21 -28.04 -46.71 -18.51
N GLY A 22 -26.77 -46.93 -18.86
CA GLY A 22 -25.63 -46.50 -18.07
C GLY A 22 -25.42 -44.98 -18.07
N ILE A 23 -25.82 -44.28 -19.14
CA ILE A 23 -25.79 -42.81 -19.20
C ILE A 23 -26.86 -42.23 -18.26
N GLU A 24 -28.10 -42.73 -18.36
CA GLU A 24 -29.22 -42.26 -17.52
C GLU A 24 -28.98 -42.49 -16.00
N GLN A 25 -28.44 -43.66 -15.65
CA GLN A 25 -28.09 -43.96 -14.25
C GLN A 25 -27.03 -43.03 -13.70
N ASN A 26 -25.97 -42.74 -14.46
CA ASN A 26 -24.93 -41.79 -14.05
C ASN A 26 -25.49 -40.35 -13.98
N LEU A 27 -26.43 -39.96 -14.85
CA LEU A 27 -27.08 -38.67 -14.81
C LEU A 27 -27.91 -38.51 -13.54
N LYS A 28 -28.75 -39.48 -13.22
CA LYS A 28 -29.56 -39.49 -11.95
C LYS A 28 -28.64 -39.41 -10.71
N LYS A 29 -27.53 -40.13 -10.74
CA LYS A 29 -26.53 -40.06 -9.66
C LYS A 29 -25.91 -38.68 -9.54
N ALA A 30 -25.52 -38.07 -10.64
CA ALA A 30 -24.97 -36.73 -10.67
C ALA A 30 -25.97 -35.69 -10.17
N ASP A 31 -27.23 -35.77 -10.60
CA ASP A 31 -28.31 -34.85 -10.17
C ASP A 31 -28.59 -35.01 -8.67
N LYS A 32 -28.49 -36.21 -8.10
CA LYS A 32 -28.59 -36.44 -6.66
C LYS A 32 -27.45 -35.76 -5.88
N HIS A 33 -26.19 -35.96 -6.30
CA HIS A 33 -25.07 -35.26 -5.66
C HIS A 33 -25.24 -33.74 -5.75
N LEU A 34 -25.68 -33.23 -6.91
CA LEU A 34 -25.92 -31.77 -7.08
C LEU A 34 -26.98 -31.27 -6.09
N SER A 35 -28.08 -32.01 -5.87
CA SER A 35 -29.13 -31.61 -4.93
C SER A 35 -28.67 -31.60 -3.46
N LEU A 36 -27.63 -32.34 -3.13
CA LEU A 36 -27.00 -32.37 -1.80
C LEU A 36 -25.86 -31.32 -1.67
N GLY A 37 -25.56 -30.57 -2.73
CA GLY A 37 -24.41 -29.63 -2.73
C GLY A 37 -23.04 -30.31 -2.87
N GLU A 38 -22.99 -31.61 -3.20
CA GLU A 38 -21.75 -32.37 -3.42
C GLU A 38 -21.22 -32.11 -4.83
N TYR A 39 -20.73 -30.88 -5.03
CA TYR A 39 -20.37 -30.37 -6.37
C TYR A 39 -19.23 -31.14 -7.05
N TYR A 40 -18.23 -31.59 -6.30
CA TYR A 40 -17.13 -32.37 -6.85
C TYR A 40 -17.61 -33.74 -7.35
N ASP A 41 -18.43 -34.45 -6.56
CA ASP A 41 -18.96 -35.72 -6.94
C ASP A 41 -19.94 -35.60 -8.11
N ALA A 42 -20.79 -34.56 -8.10
CA ALA A 42 -21.67 -34.23 -9.20
C ALA A 42 -20.86 -33.98 -10.51
N ALA A 43 -19.82 -33.12 -10.46
CA ALA A 43 -18.96 -32.84 -11.60
C ALA A 43 -18.27 -34.12 -12.16
N THR A 44 -17.83 -35.00 -11.26
CA THR A 44 -17.19 -36.25 -11.58
C THR A 44 -18.16 -37.20 -12.33
N GLN A 45 -19.41 -37.27 -11.88
CA GLN A 45 -20.43 -38.10 -12.58
C GLN A 45 -20.87 -37.46 -13.90
N TYR A 46 -21.11 -36.11 -13.93
CA TYR A 46 -21.40 -35.43 -15.21
C TYR A 46 -20.28 -35.58 -16.22
N LYS A 47 -19.01 -35.57 -15.80
CA LYS A 47 -17.88 -35.86 -16.72
C LYS A 47 -17.96 -37.25 -17.36
N LYS A 48 -18.34 -38.29 -16.58
CA LYS A 48 -18.57 -39.64 -17.11
C LYS A 48 -19.69 -39.64 -18.12
N VAL A 49 -20.80 -38.94 -17.88
CA VAL A 49 -21.93 -38.77 -18.79
C VAL A 49 -21.47 -38.04 -20.06
N TYR A 50 -20.75 -36.91 -19.92
CA TYR A 50 -20.24 -36.10 -21.05
C TYR A 50 -19.35 -36.90 -22.00
N ILE A 51 -18.46 -37.76 -21.47
CA ILE A 51 -17.56 -38.60 -22.25
C ILE A 51 -18.33 -39.66 -22.99
N LYS A 52 -19.34 -40.27 -22.36
CA LYS A 52 -20.16 -41.34 -22.97
C LYS A 52 -21.19 -40.85 -23.98
N THR A 53 -21.61 -39.57 -23.89
CA THR A 53 -22.57 -38.96 -24.82
C THR A 53 -21.94 -38.79 -26.23
N PRO A 54 -22.54 -39.33 -27.29
CA PRO A 54 -22.00 -39.24 -28.64
C PRO A 54 -21.73 -37.81 -29.11
N THR A 55 -20.66 -37.58 -29.85
CA THR A 55 -20.25 -36.24 -30.32
C THR A 55 -21.29 -35.59 -31.26
N LYS A 56 -22.09 -36.40 -31.97
CA LYS A 56 -23.20 -35.97 -32.82
C LYS A 56 -24.37 -35.39 -32.04
N GLU A 57 -24.54 -35.77 -30.77
CA GLU A 57 -25.63 -35.30 -29.89
C GLU A 57 -25.22 -33.99 -29.19
N ARG A 58 -25.02 -32.94 -29.99
CA ARG A 58 -24.48 -31.64 -29.53
C ARG A 58 -25.30 -31.02 -28.42
N ALA A 59 -26.63 -31.05 -28.50
CA ALA A 59 -27.52 -30.46 -27.49
C ALA A 59 -27.40 -31.22 -26.14
N ALA A 60 -27.43 -32.56 -26.15
CA ALA A 60 -27.27 -33.37 -24.95
C ALA A 60 -25.88 -33.14 -24.30
N ARG A 61 -24.80 -33.12 -25.10
CA ARG A 61 -23.46 -32.79 -24.60
C ARG A 61 -23.39 -31.37 -24.00
N GLY A 62 -24.03 -30.41 -24.63
CA GLY A 62 -24.06 -29.03 -24.15
C GLY A 62 -24.76 -28.90 -22.81
N LYS A 63 -25.91 -29.56 -22.60
CA LYS A 63 -26.64 -29.58 -21.32
C LYS A 63 -25.78 -30.17 -20.18
N VAL A 64 -25.10 -31.28 -20.47
CA VAL A 64 -24.22 -31.91 -19.48
C VAL A 64 -22.99 -31.04 -19.20
N ALA A 65 -22.40 -30.46 -20.26
CA ALA A 65 -21.28 -29.52 -20.10
C ALA A 65 -21.65 -28.32 -19.23
N LEU A 66 -22.87 -27.79 -19.36
CA LEU A 66 -23.37 -26.68 -18.55
C LEU A 66 -23.48 -27.07 -17.06
N LYS A 67 -24.12 -28.20 -16.77
CA LYS A 67 -24.20 -28.69 -15.36
C LYS A 67 -22.81 -28.93 -14.77
N MET A 68 -21.90 -29.49 -15.54
CA MET A 68 -20.51 -29.74 -15.17
C MET A 68 -19.78 -28.40 -14.92
N ALA A 69 -20.01 -27.39 -15.77
CA ALA A 69 -19.41 -26.05 -15.63
C ALA A 69 -19.81 -25.38 -14.32
N ARG A 70 -21.12 -25.40 -14.01
CA ARG A 70 -21.66 -24.82 -12.76
C ARG A 70 -21.08 -25.53 -11.51
N CYS A 71 -20.86 -26.85 -11.56
CA CYS A 71 -20.21 -27.58 -10.49
C CYS A 71 -18.73 -27.19 -10.34
N TYR A 72 -17.97 -27.12 -11.44
CA TYR A 72 -16.56 -26.71 -11.41
C TYR A 72 -16.38 -25.26 -10.94
N ASP A 73 -17.31 -24.38 -11.25
CA ASP A 73 -17.33 -23.01 -10.77
C ASP A 73 -17.47 -22.96 -9.24
N LYS A 74 -18.44 -23.68 -8.70
CA LYS A 74 -18.69 -23.79 -7.24
C LYS A 74 -17.51 -24.36 -6.43
N ILE A 75 -16.68 -25.22 -7.03
CA ILE A 75 -15.46 -25.77 -6.39
C ILE A 75 -14.20 -25.04 -6.80
N ASN A 76 -14.30 -23.83 -7.32
CA ASN A 76 -13.16 -22.97 -7.68
C ASN A 76 -12.18 -23.58 -8.70
N SER A 77 -12.65 -24.51 -9.53
CA SER A 77 -11.83 -25.14 -10.57
C SER A 77 -11.92 -24.36 -11.88
N THR A 78 -11.41 -23.11 -11.87
CA THR A 78 -11.53 -22.12 -12.95
C THR A 78 -11.20 -22.66 -14.35
N PRO A 79 -10.07 -23.37 -14.60
CA PRO A 79 -9.76 -23.86 -15.96
C PRO A 79 -10.78 -24.90 -16.45
N LYS A 80 -11.29 -25.78 -15.56
CA LYS A 80 -12.28 -26.79 -15.93
C LYS A 80 -13.65 -26.16 -16.18
N ALA A 81 -14.04 -25.17 -15.35
CA ALA A 81 -15.28 -24.41 -15.51
C ALA A 81 -15.28 -23.66 -16.86
N LEU A 82 -14.21 -22.92 -17.18
CA LEU A 82 -14.04 -22.22 -18.45
C LEU A 82 -14.17 -23.15 -19.67
N ALA A 83 -13.51 -24.28 -19.65
CA ALA A 83 -13.60 -25.26 -20.72
C ALA A 83 -15.03 -25.84 -20.92
N ALA A 84 -15.72 -26.07 -19.78
CA ALA A 84 -17.06 -26.62 -19.79
C ALA A 84 -18.10 -25.57 -20.24
N TYR A 85 -18.03 -24.32 -19.75
CA TYR A 85 -18.88 -23.21 -20.22
C TYR A 85 -18.65 -22.91 -21.70
N SER A 86 -17.40 -22.87 -22.17
CA SER A 86 -17.07 -22.69 -23.59
C SER A 86 -17.75 -23.74 -24.48
N ASN A 87 -17.78 -25.02 -24.04
CA ASN A 87 -18.48 -26.07 -24.75
C ASN A 87 -20.01 -25.87 -24.71
N ALA A 88 -20.59 -25.47 -23.57
CA ALA A 88 -22.02 -25.22 -23.45
C ALA A 88 -22.47 -24.06 -24.36
N ILE A 89 -21.69 -22.98 -24.39
CA ILE A 89 -21.92 -21.80 -25.25
C ILE A 89 -21.84 -22.21 -26.73
N ARG A 90 -20.80 -22.95 -27.11
CA ARG A 90 -20.62 -23.46 -28.51
C ARG A 90 -21.79 -24.34 -28.97
N TYR A 91 -22.37 -25.11 -28.05
CA TYR A 91 -23.54 -25.96 -28.34
C TYR A 91 -24.87 -25.26 -28.12
N LYS A 92 -24.88 -23.94 -27.88
CA LYS A 92 -26.06 -23.09 -27.69
C LYS A 92 -26.99 -23.57 -26.54
N GLN A 93 -26.40 -24.02 -25.43
CA GLN A 93 -27.11 -24.48 -24.23
C GLN A 93 -26.95 -23.54 -23.02
N ALA A 94 -26.10 -22.55 -23.12
CA ALA A 94 -25.89 -21.53 -22.08
C ALA A 94 -26.87 -20.35 -22.28
N ASP A 95 -27.49 -19.91 -21.22
CA ASP A 95 -28.27 -18.67 -21.16
C ASP A 95 -27.40 -17.43 -20.86
N LEU A 96 -28.02 -16.25 -20.66
CA LEU A 96 -27.30 -15.01 -20.38
C LEU A 96 -26.59 -15.07 -19.01
N ASN A 97 -27.19 -15.70 -17.99
CA ASN A 97 -26.58 -15.85 -16.68
C ASN A 97 -25.37 -16.79 -16.71
N ASP A 98 -25.44 -17.85 -17.50
CA ASP A 98 -24.31 -18.75 -17.74
C ASP A 98 -23.16 -18.05 -18.45
N ARG A 99 -23.49 -17.16 -19.41
CA ARG A 99 -22.49 -16.35 -20.09
C ARG A 99 -21.89 -15.28 -19.14
N LEU A 100 -22.69 -14.74 -18.21
CA LEU A 100 -22.18 -13.86 -17.18
C LEU A 100 -21.20 -14.61 -16.26
N ALA A 101 -21.52 -15.82 -15.81
CA ALA A 101 -20.60 -16.66 -15.06
C ALA A 101 -19.31 -16.94 -15.85
N TYR A 102 -19.43 -17.26 -17.13
CA TYR A 102 -18.26 -17.45 -18.01
C TYR A 102 -17.40 -16.18 -18.12
N ALA A 103 -18.00 -15.01 -18.29
CA ALA A 103 -17.29 -13.73 -18.38
C ALA A 103 -16.54 -13.39 -17.07
N ARG A 104 -17.16 -13.66 -15.92
CA ARG A 104 -16.53 -13.50 -14.60
C ARG A 104 -15.34 -14.45 -14.39
N LEU A 105 -15.47 -15.71 -14.84
CA LEU A 105 -14.36 -16.67 -14.84
C LEU A 105 -13.21 -16.27 -15.77
N LEU A 106 -13.49 -15.59 -16.90
CA LEU A 106 -12.46 -15.02 -17.75
C LEU A 106 -11.68 -13.88 -17.02
N LEU A 107 -12.34 -13.05 -16.22
CA LEU A 107 -11.68 -12.07 -15.33
C LEU A 107 -10.75 -12.80 -14.36
N LYS A 108 -11.29 -13.76 -13.63
CA LYS A 108 -10.55 -14.56 -12.65
C LYS A 108 -9.35 -15.33 -13.24
N ASN A 109 -9.41 -15.63 -14.51
CA ASN A 109 -8.29 -16.25 -15.25
C ASN A 109 -7.32 -15.21 -15.83
N GLY A 110 -7.50 -13.92 -15.60
CA GLY A 110 -6.69 -12.84 -16.16
C GLY A 110 -6.87 -12.61 -17.67
N SER A 111 -7.90 -13.22 -18.28
CA SER A 111 -8.22 -13.12 -19.71
C SER A 111 -9.02 -11.87 -20.05
N TYR A 112 -8.55 -10.70 -19.58
CA TYR A 112 -9.26 -9.42 -19.56
C TYR A 112 -9.84 -8.99 -20.91
N ARG A 113 -9.08 -9.21 -22.01
CA ARG A 113 -9.56 -8.86 -23.36
C ARG A 113 -10.77 -9.70 -23.79
N GLN A 114 -10.78 -10.99 -23.41
CA GLN A 114 -11.90 -11.86 -23.71
C GLN A 114 -13.08 -11.57 -22.80
N ALA A 115 -12.83 -11.32 -21.51
CA ALA A 115 -13.83 -10.92 -20.55
C ALA A 115 -14.56 -9.65 -21.01
N ALA A 116 -13.81 -8.61 -21.42
CA ALA A 116 -14.39 -7.36 -21.92
C ALA A 116 -15.38 -7.60 -23.09
N LYS A 117 -15.02 -8.45 -24.06
CA LYS A 117 -15.91 -8.78 -25.19
C LYS A 117 -17.20 -9.50 -24.76
N GLU A 118 -17.10 -10.41 -23.78
CA GLU A 118 -18.30 -11.08 -23.26
C GLU A 118 -19.17 -10.13 -22.47
N PHE A 119 -18.59 -9.23 -21.66
CA PHE A 119 -19.36 -8.23 -20.94
C PHE A 119 -19.98 -7.18 -21.88
N GLU A 120 -19.31 -6.76 -22.95
CA GLU A 120 -19.88 -5.88 -23.97
C GLU A 120 -21.09 -6.53 -24.63
N PHE A 121 -20.99 -7.82 -25.01
CA PHE A 121 -22.12 -8.58 -25.53
C PHE A 121 -23.29 -8.66 -24.51
N LEU A 122 -22.98 -8.88 -23.23
CA LEU A 122 -23.98 -8.98 -22.18
C LEU A 122 -24.64 -7.63 -21.88
N LEU A 123 -23.90 -6.53 -21.98
CA LEU A 123 -24.40 -5.19 -21.72
C LEU A 123 -25.54 -4.79 -22.67
N ASP A 124 -25.47 -5.23 -23.94
CA ASP A 124 -26.54 -5.02 -24.92
C ASP A 124 -27.84 -5.71 -24.51
N SER A 125 -27.77 -6.86 -23.84
CA SER A 125 -28.94 -7.67 -23.44
C SER A 125 -29.36 -7.44 -21.99
N MET A 126 -28.47 -6.96 -21.13
CA MET A 126 -28.66 -6.75 -19.68
C MET A 126 -28.10 -5.38 -19.25
N PRO A 127 -28.58 -4.27 -19.81
CA PRO A 127 -27.98 -2.93 -19.63
C PRO A 127 -27.99 -2.43 -18.18
N ASP A 128 -28.93 -2.91 -17.36
CA ASP A 128 -29.03 -2.50 -15.95
C ASP A 128 -28.37 -3.46 -14.96
N ASN A 129 -27.82 -4.56 -15.44
CA ASN A 129 -27.17 -5.53 -14.56
C ASN A 129 -25.85 -4.98 -14.03
N MET A 130 -25.76 -4.83 -12.70
CA MET A 130 -24.60 -4.28 -12.00
C MET A 130 -23.33 -5.14 -12.20
N LEU A 131 -23.46 -6.47 -12.18
CA LEU A 131 -22.32 -7.37 -12.37
C LEU A 131 -21.74 -7.29 -13.78
N VAL A 132 -22.59 -7.01 -14.78
CA VAL A 132 -22.14 -6.78 -16.16
C VAL A 132 -21.37 -5.46 -16.27
N LYS A 133 -21.92 -4.38 -15.69
CA LYS A 133 -21.27 -3.06 -15.68
C LYS A 133 -19.91 -3.10 -14.94
N ASN A 134 -19.92 -3.62 -13.72
CA ASN A 134 -18.72 -3.72 -12.91
C ASN A 134 -17.68 -4.66 -13.54
N GLY A 135 -18.13 -5.78 -14.13
CA GLY A 135 -17.25 -6.71 -14.82
C GLY A 135 -16.54 -6.11 -16.04
N LEU A 136 -17.28 -5.31 -16.85
CA LEU A 136 -16.68 -4.60 -17.97
C LEU A 136 -15.66 -3.56 -17.52
N GLU A 137 -15.99 -2.81 -16.47
CA GLU A 137 -15.07 -1.83 -15.89
C GLU A 137 -13.84 -2.51 -15.29
N SER A 138 -14.01 -3.63 -14.60
CA SER A 138 -12.92 -4.49 -14.09
C SER A 138 -11.98 -4.94 -15.21
N ALA A 139 -12.54 -5.46 -16.29
CA ALA A 139 -11.76 -5.92 -17.44
C ALA A 139 -10.89 -4.81 -18.08
N ARG A 140 -11.34 -3.54 -17.98
CA ARG A 140 -10.62 -2.37 -18.47
C ARG A 140 -9.60 -1.84 -17.46
N LYS A 141 -9.94 -1.80 -16.17
CA LYS A 141 -9.10 -1.24 -15.10
C LYS A 141 -8.00 -2.19 -14.61
N ALA A 142 -8.28 -3.49 -14.50
CA ALA A 142 -7.33 -4.45 -13.92
C ALA A 142 -5.95 -4.46 -14.61
N PRO A 143 -5.83 -4.41 -15.95
CA PRO A 143 -4.54 -4.29 -16.61
C PRO A 143 -3.77 -3.00 -16.26
N VAL A 144 -4.49 -1.91 -16.04
CA VAL A 144 -3.91 -0.62 -15.65
C VAL A 144 -3.37 -0.71 -14.22
N TRP A 145 -4.19 -1.17 -13.27
CA TRP A 145 -3.78 -1.37 -11.87
C TRP A 145 -2.60 -2.33 -11.74
N LYS A 146 -2.58 -3.40 -12.56
CA LYS A 146 -1.45 -4.34 -12.58
C LYS A 146 -0.15 -3.70 -13.07
N LYS A 147 -0.23 -2.74 -13.99
CA LYS A 147 0.92 -1.99 -14.51
C LYS A 147 1.39 -0.91 -13.54
N GLU A 148 0.47 -0.18 -12.94
CA GLU A 148 0.79 0.91 -12.01
C GLU A 148 1.33 0.39 -10.69
N GLY A 149 0.77 -0.70 -10.20
CA GLY A 149 1.10 -1.27 -8.90
C GLY A 149 0.65 -0.40 -7.73
N SER A 150 0.80 -0.92 -6.53
CA SER A 150 0.64 -0.19 -5.27
C SER A 150 1.85 -0.43 -4.39
N ARG A 151 1.87 0.18 -3.20
CA ARG A 151 2.99 0.06 -2.26
C ARG A 151 3.03 -1.25 -1.49
N TYR A 152 1.98 -2.05 -1.59
CA TYR A 152 1.95 -3.33 -0.90
C TYR A 152 3.10 -4.22 -1.35
N LYS A 153 3.83 -4.79 -0.38
CA LYS A 153 4.80 -5.86 -0.57
C LYS A 153 4.15 -7.15 -0.14
N VAL A 154 4.11 -8.13 -1.02
CA VAL A 154 3.42 -9.41 -0.80
C VAL A 154 4.41 -10.55 -0.94
N LYS A 155 4.41 -11.47 0.05
CA LYS A 155 5.30 -12.63 0.07
C LYS A 155 4.55 -13.88 0.52
N ARG A 156 4.72 -15.01 -0.19
CA ARG A 156 4.19 -16.30 0.22
C ARG A 156 4.86 -16.77 1.51
N MET A 157 4.08 -17.30 2.44
CA MET A 157 4.55 -17.76 3.75
C MET A 157 4.73 -19.28 3.78
N ASP A 158 5.86 -19.76 3.29
CA ASP A 158 6.12 -21.21 3.17
C ASP A 158 6.08 -21.97 4.51
N VAL A 159 6.28 -21.28 5.64
CA VAL A 159 6.18 -21.88 6.97
C VAL A 159 4.76 -22.33 7.29
N PHE A 160 3.74 -21.61 6.84
CA PHE A 160 2.33 -21.94 7.07
C PHE A 160 1.75 -22.85 5.99
N ASN A 161 2.25 -22.70 4.75
CA ASN A 161 1.66 -23.34 3.58
C ASN A 161 2.07 -24.79 3.41
N SER A 162 1.09 -25.63 3.17
CA SER A 162 1.23 -27.03 2.77
C SER A 162 1.22 -27.17 1.24
N ARG A 163 1.02 -28.41 0.76
CA ARG A 163 0.75 -28.72 -0.67
C ARG A 163 -0.74 -28.68 -1.02
N ARG A 164 -1.61 -28.34 -0.07
CA ARG A 164 -3.07 -28.25 -0.17
C ARG A 164 -3.52 -26.86 0.21
N ASP A 165 -4.80 -26.66 0.51
CA ASP A 165 -5.32 -25.37 0.91
C ASP A 165 -4.89 -25.00 2.34
N ASP A 166 -4.46 -23.75 2.50
CA ASP A 166 -4.14 -23.11 3.77
C ASP A 166 -4.68 -21.68 3.70
N TYR A 167 -5.72 -21.35 4.50
CA TYR A 167 -6.46 -20.10 4.36
C TYR A 167 -7.06 -19.56 5.66
N SER A 168 -7.65 -18.36 5.59
CA SER A 168 -8.29 -17.64 6.70
C SER A 168 -7.41 -17.50 7.95
N PRO A 169 -6.21 -16.89 7.83
CA PRO A 169 -5.37 -16.64 9.00
C PRO A 169 -6.03 -15.63 9.94
N MET A 170 -5.95 -15.87 11.25
CA MET A 170 -6.46 -14.98 12.29
C MET A 170 -5.56 -15.02 13.52
N PHE A 171 -5.15 -13.86 14.02
CA PHE A 171 -4.44 -13.75 15.28
C PHE A 171 -5.38 -13.99 16.47
N LEU A 172 -4.87 -14.69 17.48
CA LEU A 172 -5.66 -15.00 18.68
C LEU A 172 -5.81 -13.79 19.62
N SER A 173 -4.76 -13.01 19.79
CA SER A 173 -4.65 -11.97 20.81
C SER A 173 -3.80 -10.80 20.36
N ASP A 174 -3.76 -9.74 21.17
CA ASP A 174 -3.07 -8.49 20.90
C ASP A 174 -1.53 -8.57 20.92
N ASP A 175 -0.97 -9.68 21.39
CA ASP A 175 0.47 -9.92 21.35
C ASP A 175 0.94 -10.46 20.01
N TYR A 176 -0.01 -10.84 19.13
CA TYR A 176 0.23 -11.38 17.78
C TYR A 176 1.23 -12.53 17.74
N SER A 177 1.30 -13.31 18.82
CA SER A 177 2.22 -14.44 18.97
C SER A 177 1.66 -15.74 18.41
N GLN A 178 0.33 -15.86 18.32
CA GLN A 178 -0.37 -17.05 17.82
C GLN A 178 -1.22 -16.73 16.61
N LEU A 179 -1.01 -17.49 15.52
CA LEU A 179 -1.78 -17.39 14.28
C LEU A 179 -2.55 -18.69 14.05
N TYR A 180 -3.86 -18.60 14.00
CA TYR A 180 -4.77 -19.69 13.67
C TYR A 180 -5.15 -19.60 12.19
N PHE A 181 -5.37 -20.73 11.54
CA PHE A 181 -5.79 -20.75 10.13
C PHE A 181 -6.42 -22.11 9.79
N THR A 182 -7.16 -22.14 8.70
CA THR A 182 -7.79 -23.33 8.15
C THR A 182 -6.85 -24.07 7.21
N SER A 183 -6.83 -25.42 7.26
CA SER A 183 -6.00 -26.20 6.37
C SER A 183 -6.61 -27.54 5.99
N THR A 184 -6.46 -27.94 4.71
CA THR A 184 -6.81 -29.27 4.20
C THR A 184 -5.59 -30.18 4.10
N ARG A 185 -4.52 -29.93 4.85
CA ARG A 185 -3.27 -30.72 4.85
C ARG A 185 -3.51 -32.16 5.30
N ASN A 186 -2.53 -33.03 5.11
CA ASN A 186 -2.71 -34.46 5.37
C ASN A 186 -3.02 -34.80 6.84
N GLU A 187 -2.55 -33.95 7.75
CA GLU A 187 -2.74 -34.08 9.21
C GLU A 187 -4.15 -33.68 9.65
N ALA A 188 -4.98 -33.06 8.81
CA ALA A 188 -6.39 -32.79 9.10
C ALA A 188 -7.19 -34.07 9.25
N GLN A 189 -8.25 -34.02 10.07
CA GLN A 189 -9.15 -35.11 10.28
C GLN A 189 -10.18 -35.27 9.14
N GLY A 190 -11.16 -36.12 9.30
CA GLY A 190 -12.27 -36.29 8.38
C GLY A 190 -11.90 -36.96 7.06
N SER A 191 -12.74 -36.76 6.07
CA SER A 191 -12.67 -37.45 4.76
C SER A 191 -11.49 -37.03 3.91
N ASP A 192 -10.76 -38.00 3.34
CA ASP A 192 -9.65 -37.71 2.40
C ASP A 192 -10.10 -37.06 1.09
N LEU A 193 -11.34 -37.26 0.71
CA LEU A 193 -11.96 -36.70 -0.47
C LEU A 193 -13.38 -36.27 -0.18
N ASN A 194 -13.55 -35.00 0.12
CA ASN A 194 -14.86 -34.41 0.39
C ASN A 194 -15.69 -34.32 -0.89
N GLY A 195 -16.96 -34.72 -0.83
CA GLY A 195 -17.87 -34.71 -1.99
C GLY A 195 -18.22 -33.31 -2.48
N VAL A 196 -18.09 -32.29 -1.63
CA VAL A 196 -18.33 -30.87 -1.97
C VAL A 196 -17.14 -30.31 -2.75
N THR A 197 -15.95 -30.33 -2.18
CA THR A 197 -14.76 -29.66 -2.71
C THR A 197 -13.84 -30.56 -3.53
N GLY A 198 -13.81 -31.88 -3.25
CA GLY A 198 -12.85 -32.81 -3.83
C GLY A 198 -11.47 -32.72 -3.21
N THR A 199 -11.32 -32.06 -2.08
CA THR A 199 -10.12 -32.00 -1.26
C THR A 199 -10.31 -32.74 0.04
N LYS A 200 -9.30 -32.84 0.88
CA LYS A 200 -9.44 -33.35 2.25
C LYS A 200 -10.30 -32.39 3.08
N SER A 201 -11.05 -32.90 4.05
CA SER A 201 -11.78 -32.05 4.99
C SER A 201 -10.83 -31.10 5.70
N ALA A 202 -11.31 -29.88 5.95
CA ALA A 202 -10.53 -28.80 6.52
C ALA A 202 -10.62 -28.80 8.05
N ASP A 203 -9.50 -28.52 8.71
CA ASP A 203 -9.36 -28.35 10.14
C ASP A 203 -8.71 -27.00 10.48
N ILE A 204 -8.83 -26.58 11.75
CA ILE A 204 -8.11 -25.44 12.30
C ILE A 204 -6.72 -25.89 12.77
N PHE A 205 -5.71 -25.16 12.31
CA PHE A 205 -4.31 -25.28 12.72
C PHE A 205 -3.84 -23.97 13.33
N PHE A 206 -2.78 -24.02 14.11
CA PHE A 206 -2.14 -22.83 14.64
C PHE A 206 -0.61 -22.91 14.55
N SER A 207 0.03 -21.76 14.62
CA SER A 207 1.47 -21.60 14.68
C SER A 207 1.80 -20.50 15.69
N GLU A 208 2.92 -20.62 16.38
CA GLU A 208 3.36 -19.68 17.40
C GLU A 208 4.69 -19.03 17.05
N LYS A 209 4.87 -17.77 17.44
CA LYS A 209 6.16 -17.08 17.39
C LYS A 209 6.98 -17.46 18.63
N ASN A 210 8.23 -17.83 18.44
CA ASN A 210 9.17 -17.95 19.53
C ASN A 210 9.72 -16.56 19.96
N ASP A 211 10.53 -16.52 21.04
CA ASP A 211 11.16 -15.28 21.57
C ASP A 211 11.99 -14.49 20.54
N LYS A 212 12.39 -15.12 19.45
CA LYS A 212 13.11 -14.48 18.34
C LYS A 212 12.17 -14.00 17.21
N GLY A 213 10.84 -14.05 17.42
CA GLY A 213 9.84 -13.67 16.44
C GLY A 213 9.71 -14.64 15.25
N LYS A 214 10.24 -15.85 15.35
CA LYS A 214 10.19 -16.85 14.28
C LYS A 214 9.02 -17.81 14.50
N TRP A 215 8.21 -17.99 13.47
CA TRP A 215 7.06 -18.90 13.48
C TRP A 215 7.45 -20.37 13.58
N SER A 216 6.70 -21.12 14.39
CA SER A 216 6.79 -22.58 14.49
C SER A 216 6.19 -23.27 13.26
N LYS A 217 6.45 -24.58 13.13
CA LYS A 217 5.67 -25.42 12.21
C LYS A 217 4.23 -25.49 12.70
N PRO A 218 3.22 -25.40 11.81
CA PRO A 218 1.82 -25.50 12.21
C PRO A 218 1.45 -26.82 12.84
N GLU A 219 0.61 -26.75 13.87
CA GLU A 219 0.07 -27.90 14.60
C GLU A 219 -1.45 -27.86 14.57
N ALA A 220 -2.10 -29.03 14.49
CA ALA A 220 -3.55 -29.13 14.59
C ALA A 220 -4.01 -28.79 16.00
N ILE A 221 -5.13 -28.08 16.13
CA ILE A 221 -5.76 -27.92 17.43
C ILE A 221 -6.24 -29.29 17.91
N GLY A 222 -5.97 -29.61 19.18
CA GLY A 222 -6.27 -30.92 19.75
C GLY A 222 -7.75 -31.34 19.67
N THR A 223 -7.99 -32.60 19.94
CA THR A 223 -9.22 -33.40 19.78
C THR A 223 -10.45 -32.86 20.51
N GLY A 224 -10.92 -31.70 20.26
CA GLY A 224 -12.13 -31.15 20.86
C GLY A 224 -12.78 -30.17 19.91
N LEU A 225 -11.97 -29.41 19.17
CA LEU A 225 -12.44 -28.43 18.23
C LEU A 225 -12.53 -29.01 16.80
N ASN A 226 -11.46 -29.65 16.32
CA ASN A 226 -11.46 -30.34 15.03
C ASN A 226 -12.23 -31.65 15.16
N THR A 227 -13.10 -31.95 14.22
CA THR A 227 -13.99 -33.09 14.18
C THR A 227 -13.90 -33.84 12.84
N ASP A 228 -14.78 -34.80 12.60
CA ASP A 228 -14.93 -35.46 11.28
C ASP A 228 -15.60 -34.52 10.23
N TYR A 229 -16.07 -33.35 10.66
CA TYR A 229 -16.68 -32.34 9.78
C TYR A 229 -15.60 -31.40 9.16
N GLU A 230 -16.04 -30.36 8.49
CA GLU A 230 -15.16 -29.30 8.04
C GLU A 230 -15.24 -28.12 9.00
N GLU A 231 -14.12 -27.73 9.58
CA GLU A 231 -13.97 -26.54 10.40
C GLU A 231 -13.08 -25.53 9.70
N GLY A 232 -13.50 -24.24 9.70
CA GLY A 232 -12.72 -23.21 9.04
C GLY A 232 -13.13 -21.78 9.39
N ALA A 233 -12.40 -20.82 8.87
CA ALA A 233 -12.64 -19.38 9.00
C ALA A 233 -13.08 -18.99 10.42
N CYS A 234 -12.15 -18.91 11.36
CA CYS A 234 -12.39 -18.54 12.75
C CYS A 234 -12.11 -17.06 13.03
N CYS A 235 -12.73 -16.54 14.09
CA CYS A 235 -12.39 -15.28 14.74
C CYS A 235 -12.50 -15.40 16.25
N PHE A 236 -11.97 -14.42 16.97
CA PHE A 236 -11.91 -14.43 18.44
C PHE A 236 -12.56 -13.18 19.02
N THR A 237 -13.11 -13.31 20.25
CA THR A 237 -13.45 -12.13 21.05
C THR A 237 -12.18 -11.34 21.39
N PRO A 238 -12.27 -10.01 21.64
CA PRO A 238 -11.10 -9.19 21.95
C PRO A 238 -10.28 -9.71 23.15
N ASP A 239 -10.91 -10.38 24.11
CA ASP A 239 -10.24 -11.00 25.27
C ASP A 239 -9.63 -12.38 24.98
N GLY A 240 -9.75 -12.91 23.75
CA GLY A 240 -9.22 -14.20 23.32
C GLY A 240 -9.84 -15.44 23.99
N LYS A 241 -10.99 -15.29 24.69
CA LYS A 241 -11.59 -16.36 25.45
C LYS A 241 -12.66 -17.15 24.70
N GLN A 242 -13.21 -16.59 23.64
CA GLN A 242 -14.20 -17.25 22.80
C GLN A 242 -13.81 -17.22 21.35
N MET A 243 -13.97 -18.33 20.67
CA MET A 243 -13.81 -18.50 19.24
C MET A 243 -15.17 -18.65 18.58
N TYR A 244 -15.39 -18.00 17.48
CA TYR A 244 -16.45 -18.26 16.51
C TYR A 244 -15.80 -18.85 15.27
N LEU A 245 -16.36 -19.93 14.73
CA LEU A 245 -15.83 -20.58 13.54
C LEU A 245 -16.93 -21.13 12.67
N THR A 246 -16.65 -21.29 11.41
CA THR A 246 -17.51 -21.93 10.43
C THR A 246 -17.36 -23.45 10.54
N GLN A 247 -18.46 -24.19 10.63
CA GLN A 247 -18.49 -25.64 10.56
C GLN A 247 -19.50 -26.10 9.51
N CYS A 248 -19.13 -27.10 8.70
CA CYS A 248 -20.00 -27.71 7.72
C CYS A 248 -20.18 -29.19 8.04
N ALA A 249 -21.27 -29.52 8.75
CA ALA A 249 -21.59 -30.87 9.11
C ALA A 249 -22.08 -31.70 7.91
N THR A 250 -21.75 -32.98 7.89
CA THR A 250 -22.22 -33.90 6.83
C THR A 250 -23.48 -34.61 7.26
N ASP A 251 -24.57 -34.38 6.52
CA ASP A 251 -25.81 -35.14 6.61
C ASP A 251 -26.08 -35.81 5.24
N PRO A 252 -26.24 -37.15 5.15
CA PRO A 252 -26.51 -37.86 3.90
C PRO A 252 -27.80 -37.47 3.20
N THR A 253 -28.73 -36.85 3.93
CA THR A 253 -30.09 -36.56 3.48
C THR A 253 -30.38 -35.07 3.29
N SER A 254 -29.56 -34.21 3.85
CA SER A 254 -29.73 -32.76 3.85
C SER A 254 -28.65 -32.06 3.02
N PRO A 255 -28.91 -30.86 2.44
CA PRO A 255 -27.89 -30.05 1.80
C PRO A 255 -26.72 -29.75 2.74
N ARG A 256 -25.51 -29.66 2.18
CA ARG A 256 -24.30 -29.29 2.91
C ARG A 256 -24.28 -27.79 3.13
N LEU A 257 -24.66 -27.33 4.31
CA LEU A 257 -24.73 -25.94 4.70
C LEU A 257 -23.72 -25.64 5.81
N ALA A 258 -23.05 -24.51 5.67
CA ALA A 258 -22.17 -23.98 6.70
C ALA A 258 -22.99 -23.36 7.83
N GLN A 259 -22.56 -23.56 9.08
CA GLN A 259 -23.12 -22.96 10.28
C GLN A 259 -22.00 -22.35 11.11
N ILE A 260 -22.32 -21.32 11.89
CA ILE A 260 -21.37 -20.76 12.85
C ILE A 260 -21.55 -21.49 14.20
N VAL A 261 -20.44 -21.97 14.72
CA VAL A 261 -20.35 -22.60 16.03
C VAL A 261 -19.41 -21.82 16.94
N THR A 262 -19.51 -21.97 18.23
CA THR A 262 -18.66 -21.28 19.21
C THR A 262 -17.92 -22.29 20.09
N SER A 263 -16.70 -21.92 20.49
CA SER A 263 -15.89 -22.65 21.45
C SER A 263 -15.29 -21.68 22.46
N ASN A 264 -15.24 -22.10 23.73
CA ASN A 264 -14.67 -21.31 24.82
C ASN A 264 -13.28 -21.84 25.18
N ARG A 265 -12.38 -20.95 25.56
CA ARG A 265 -11.02 -21.27 25.98
C ARG A 265 -10.90 -21.35 27.49
N SER A 266 -10.39 -22.46 28.00
CA SER A 266 -10.04 -22.65 29.41
C SER A 266 -8.65 -23.27 29.47
N ASP A 267 -7.74 -22.71 30.26
CA ASP A 267 -6.38 -23.23 30.46
C ASP A 267 -5.63 -23.57 29.14
N ALA A 268 -5.70 -22.67 28.18
CA ALA A 268 -5.14 -22.82 26.84
C ALA A 268 -5.77 -23.90 25.94
N ALA A 269 -6.84 -24.60 26.41
CA ALA A 269 -7.59 -25.58 25.64
C ALA A 269 -8.94 -25.03 25.17
N TRP A 270 -9.36 -25.41 23.97
CA TRP A 270 -10.66 -25.08 23.40
C TRP A 270 -11.69 -26.16 23.74
N SER A 271 -12.89 -25.74 24.11
CA SER A 271 -14.02 -26.65 24.32
C SER A 271 -14.52 -27.25 23.01
N LYS A 272 -15.33 -28.30 23.10
CA LYS A 272 -16.10 -28.77 21.93
C LYS A 272 -16.95 -27.64 21.39
N PRO A 273 -17.06 -27.49 20.04
CA PRO A 273 -17.93 -26.49 19.42
C PRO A 273 -19.40 -26.71 19.84
N THR A 274 -20.08 -25.58 20.05
CA THR A 274 -21.53 -25.54 20.30
C THR A 274 -22.20 -24.69 19.22
N ASN A 275 -23.35 -25.14 18.73
CA ASN A 275 -24.07 -24.44 17.68
C ASN A 275 -24.55 -23.07 18.17
N LEU A 276 -24.44 -22.06 17.29
CA LEU A 276 -24.90 -20.70 17.52
C LEU A 276 -26.14 -20.43 16.67
N GLU A 277 -27.30 -20.33 17.29
CA GLU A 277 -28.56 -20.00 16.59
C GLU A 277 -28.60 -18.50 16.30
N ILE A 278 -28.19 -18.11 15.06
CA ILE A 278 -28.23 -16.73 14.59
C ILE A 278 -29.61 -16.38 14.04
N SER A 279 -30.26 -17.30 13.36
CA SER A 279 -31.56 -17.16 12.73
C SER A 279 -32.32 -18.48 12.81
N LYS A 280 -33.65 -18.39 12.69
CA LYS A 280 -34.53 -19.59 12.55
C LYS A 280 -34.49 -20.18 11.12
N ASP A 281 -33.79 -19.52 10.19
CA ASP A 281 -33.59 -20.05 8.85
C ASP A 281 -32.57 -21.18 8.86
N THR A 282 -33.04 -22.37 8.51
CA THR A 282 -32.25 -23.61 8.46
C THR A 282 -31.81 -23.98 7.04
N LEU A 283 -32.15 -23.16 6.04
CA LEU A 283 -31.90 -23.42 4.62
C LEU A 283 -30.77 -22.58 4.06
N SER A 284 -30.36 -21.55 4.80
CA SER A 284 -29.27 -20.66 4.42
C SER A 284 -27.96 -21.06 5.09
N CYS A 285 -26.82 -20.67 4.48
CA CYS A 285 -25.51 -20.83 5.08
C CYS A 285 -25.16 -19.65 5.97
N PHE A 286 -24.38 -19.89 7.03
CA PHE A 286 -23.83 -18.91 7.94
C PHE A 286 -22.34 -19.20 8.09
N ALA A 287 -21.48 -18.29 7.64
CA ALA A 287 -20.04 -18.52 7.55
C ALA A 287 -19.21 -17.26 7.82
N HIS A 288 -17.89 -17.41 7.87
CA HIS A 288 -16.89 -16.35 7.96
C HIS A 288 -17.20 -15.34 9.08
N PRO A 289 -17.26 -15.78 10.35
CA PRO A 289 -17.55 -14.89 11.47
C PRO A 289 -16.42 -13.86 11.66
N ALA A 290 -16.79 -12.64 12.08
CA ALA A 290 -15.86 -11.61 12.51
C ALA A 290 -16.47 -10.80 13.65
N ILE A 291 -15.69 -10.51 14.68
CA ILE A 291 -16.10 -9.69 15.83
C ILE A 291 -15.63 -8.25 15.63
N SER A 292 -16.52 -7.28 15.91
CA SER A 292 -16.14 -5.88 15.96
C SER A 292 -15.11 -5.61 17.06
N PRO A 293 -14.24 -4.58 16.94
CA PRO A 293 -13.18 -4.29 17.92
C PRO A 293 -13.69 -4.01 19.35
N ASP A 294 -14.94 -3.52 19.48
CA ASP A 294 -15.62 -3.29 20.76
C ASP A 294 -16.24 -4.56 21.35
N GLY A 295 -16.27 -5.68 20.58
CA GLY A 295 -16.88 -6.94 21.00
C GLY A 295 -18.42 -6.93 20.97
N GLU A 296 -19.08 -5.86 20.50
CA GLU A 296 -20.53 -5.73 20.55
C GLU A 296 -21.26 -6.36 19.35
N TRP A 297 -20.56 -6.59 18.23
CA TRP A 297 -21.18 -7.09 17.02
C TRP A 297 -20.45 -8.31 16.45
N LEU A 298 -21.25 -9.34 16.13
CA LEU A 298 -20.83 -10.44 15.29
C LEU A 298 -21.25 -10.16 13.84
N TYR A 299 -20.26 -10.02 12.96
CA TYR A 299 -20.43 -9.99 11.52
C TYR A 299 -20.30 -11.39 10.96
N PHE A 300 -21.05 -11.69 9.93
CA PHE A 300 -21.03 -13.00 9.28
C PHE A 300 -21.52 -12.90 7.85
N VAL A 301 -21.36 -13.98 7.11
CA VAL A 301 -21.73 -14.09 5.70
C VAL A 301 -22.90 -15.06 5.58
N SER A 302 -23.92 -14.70 4.81
CA SER A 302 -25.09 -15.56 4.58
C SER A 302 -25.79 -15.24 3.26
N ASP A 303 -26.39 -16.27 2.64
CA ASP A 303 -27.29 -16.19 1.50
C ASP A 303 -28.77 -16.14 1.90
N MET A 304 -29.07 -15.82 3.17
CA MET A 304 -30.45 -15.79 3.66
C MET A 304 -31.31 -14.73 2.94
N PRO A 305 -32.63 -14.95 2.85
CA PRO A 305 -33.54 -14.05 2.18
C PRO A 305 -33.46 -12.60 2.71
N GLY A 306 -33.56 -11.63 1.80
CA GLY A 306 -33.44 -10.20 2.13
C GLY A 306 -32.05 -9.61 1.84
N GLY A 307 -31.12 -10.42 1.35
CA GLY A 307 -29.82 -9.98 0.84
C GLY A 307 -29.90 -9.23 -0.49
N LYS A 308 -28.74 -8.80 -1.00
CA LYS A 308 -28.59 -8.09 -2.28
C LYS A 308 -28.18 -9.01 -3.43
N GLY A 309 -27.50 -10.11 -3.10
CA GLY A 309 -26.92 -10.97 -4.13
C GLY A 309 -26.79 -12.43 -3.73
N GLY A 310 -25.58 -12.95 -3.87
CA GLY A 310 -25.21 -14.29 -3.47
C GLY A 310 -24.99 -14.38 -1.96
N LEU A 311 -23.72 -14.33 -1.55
CA LEU A 311 -23.35 -14.24 -0.15
C LEU A 311 -23.19 -12.79 0.25
N ASP A 312 -24.00 -12.32 1.17
CA ASP A 312 -23.94 -10.96 1.71
C ASP A 312 -23.29 -10.94 3.09
N ILE A 313 -22.74 -9.80 3.48
CA ILE A 313 -22.28 -9.56 4.86
C ILE A 313 -23.46 -9.02 5.68
N TRP A 314 -23.71 -9.69 6.79
CA TRP A 314 -24.72 -9.38 7.79
C TRP A 314 -24.06 -9.15 9.14
N ARG A 315 -24.77 -8.60 10.09
CA ARG A 315 -24.36 -8.48 11.47
C ARG A 315 -25.47 -8.73 12.46
N VAL A 316 -25.11 -9.11 13.66
CA VAL A 316 -26.03 -9.29 14.79
C VAL A 316 -25.39 -8.73 16.05
N ARG A 317 -26.15 -8.02 16.88
CA ARG A 317 -25.63 -7.47 18.12
C ARG A 317 -25.48 -8.58 19.18
N ILE A 318 -24.34 -8.62 19.84
CA ILE A 318 -24.05 -9.49 20.98
C ILE A 318 -24.53 -8.76 22.23
N THR A 319 -25.42 -9.38 23.02
CA THR A 319 -25.94 -8.82 24.27
C THR A 319 -25.84 -9.84 25.40
N PRO A 320 -25.86 -9.44 26.67
CA PRO A 320 -25.90 -10.37 27.79
C PRO A 320 -27.10 -11.33 27.79
N ALA A 321 -28.18 -10.93 27.09
CA ALA A 321 -29.40 -11.76 26.93
C ALA A 321 -29.34 -12.71 25.73
N GLY A 322 -28.27 -12.68 24.93
CA GLY A 322 -28.10 -13.44 23.68
C GLY A 322 -27.96 -12.53 22.46
N LEU A 323 -28.17 -13.07 21.27
CA LEU A 323 -28.08 -12.36 20.02
C LEU A 323 -29.30 -11.47 19.76
N GLY A 324 -29.07 -10.28 19.24
CA GLY A 324 -30.12 -9.32 18.83
C GLY A 324 -30.74 -9.64 17.47
N GLY A 325 -31.37 -8.63 16.84
CA GLY A 325 -31.87 -8.76 15.48
C GLY A 325 -30.75 -8.77 14.45
N VAL A 326 -30.95 -9.53 13.37
CA VAL A 326 -29.99 -9.64 12.26
C VAL A 326 -30.19 -8.48 11.31
N GLU A 327 -29.10 -7.84 10.87
CA GLU A 327 -29.09 -6.68 9.96
C GLU A 327 -28.20 -6.99 8.75
N ASN A 328 -28.73 -6.77 7.53
CA ASN A 328 -27.92 -6.74 6.30
C ASN A 328 -27.16 -5.41 6.22
N LEU A 329 -25.86 -5.42 5.86
CA LEU A 329 -25.09 -4.18 5.78
C LEU A 329 -25.51 -3.28 4.59
N GLY A 330 -26.15 -3.85 3.57
CA GLY A 330 -26.63 -3.11 2.40
C GLY A 330 -25.50 -2.45 1.61
N GLU A 331 -25.89 -1.49 0.77
CA GLU A 331 -24.93 -0.69 -0.01
C GLU A 331 -24.19 0.34 0.87
N PRO A 332 -22.92 0.63 0.60
CA PRO A 332 -22.14 0.15 -0.55
C PRO A 332 -21.37 -1.16 -0.31
N ILE A 333 -21.58 -1.87 0.80
CA ILE A 333 -20.84 -3.10 1.13
C ILE A 333 -21.33 -4.24 0.23
N ASN A 334 -22.61 -4.59 0.31
CA ASN A 334 -23.21 -5.72 -0.39
C ASN A 334 -23.63 -5.38 -1.82
N THR A 335 -23.39 -6.30 -2.74
CA THR A 335 -23.66 -6.21 -4.18
C THR A 335 -24.49 -7.41 -4.64
N PRO A 336 -24.89 -7.51 -5.93
CA PRO A 336 -25.44 -8.75 -6.47
C PRO A 336 -24.42 -9.90 -6.58
N GLY A 337 -23.15 -9.71 -6.23
CA GLY A 337 -22.11 -10.73 -6.15
C GLY A 337 -22.07 -11.46 -4.82
N ASP A 338 -20.87 -11.85 -4.42
CA ASP A 338 -20.58 -12.45 -3.11
C ASP A 338 -19.64 -11.50 -2.36
N GLU A 339 -19.99 -11.18 -1.10
CA GLU A 339 -19.16 -10.48 -0.14
C GLU A 339 -18.78 -11.41 1.01
N MET A 340 -17.49 -11.61 1.25
CA MET A 340 -16.97 -12.67 2.11
C MET A 340 -15.82 -12.18 2.99
N PHE A 341 -15.48 -12.97 4.02
CA PHE A 341 -14.32 -12.77 4.88
C PHE A 341 -14.23 -11.35 5.49
N PRO A 342 -15.29 -10.90 6.22
CA PRO A 342 -15.23 -9.66 6.96
C PRO A 342 -14.13 -9.71 8.02
N THR A 343 -13.42 -8.61 8.24
CA THR A 343 -12.42 -8.45 9.31
C THR A 343 -12.23 -6.99 9.69
N PHE A 344 -11.76 -6.76 10.90
CA PHE A 344 -11.54 -5.41 11.43
C PHE A 344 -10.11 -5.21 11.88
N ARG A 345 -9.63 -3.97 11.74
CA ARG A 345 -8.48 -3.51 12.51
C ARG A 345 -8.95 -2.93 13.86
N PRO A 346 -8.06 -2.84 14.88
CA PRO A 346 -8.42 -2.26 16.19
C PRO A 346 -8.94 -0.81 16.11
N ASN A 347 -8.58 -0.05 15.07
CA ASN A 347 -9.06 1.34 14.84
C ASN A 347 -10.46 1.40 14.21
N GLY A 348 -11.10 0.25 13.94
CA GLY A 348 -12.42 0.16 13.33
C GLY A 348 -12.43 0.15 11.79
N ASP A 349 -11.27 0.22 11.11
CA ASP A 349 -11.22 0.05 9.65
C ASP A 349 -11.73 -1.36 9.31
N PHE A 350 -12.70 -1.43 8.41
CA PHE A 350 -13.37 -2.66 8.00
C PHE A 350 -12.83 -3.16 6.66
N TYR A 351 -12.53 -4.43 6.58
CA TYR A 351 -12.03 -5.10 5.37
C TYR A 351 -12.94 -6.27 5.03
N PHE A 352 -13.14 -6.51 3.76
CA PHE A 352 -13.89 -7.67 3.24
C PHE A 352 -13.42 -8.00 1.82
N SER A 353 -13.84 -9.15 1.30
CA SER A 353 -13.53 -9.55 -0.08
C SER A 353 -14.82 -9.67 -0.87
N SER A 354 -14.79 -9.20 -2.11
CA SER A 354 -15.96 -9.23 -3.00
C SER A 354 -15.58 -9.59 -4.43
N ASN A 355 -16.49 -10.27 -5.12
CA ASN A 355 -16.44 -10.50 -6.56
C ASN A 355 -17.53 -9.74 -7.34
N GLY A 356 -18.31 -8.89 -6.64
CA GLY A 356 -19.40 -8.09 -7.23
C GLY A 356 -19.02 -6.63 -7.50
N HIS A 357 -18.00 -6.09 -6.82
CA HIS A 357 -17.46 -4.75 -7.05
C HIS A 357 -16.51 -4.70 -8.25
N VAL A 358 -16.09 -3.47 -8.64
CA VAL A 358 -15.07 -3.28 -9.68
C VAL A 358 -13.70 -3.70 -9.14
N GLY A 359 -13.18 -4.84 -9.58
CA GLY A 359 -11.98 -5.49 -9.08
C GLY A 359 -11.00 -5.93 -10.14
N MET A 360 -10.10 -6.84 -9.80
CA MET A 360 -9.08 -7.39 -10.70
C MET A 360 -9.43 -8.77 -11.24
N GLY A 361 -10.29 -9.52 -10.55
CA GLY A 361 -10.55 -10.88 -11.00
C GLY A 361 -11.61 -11.67 -10.25
N GLY A 362 -11.17 -12.50 -9.33
CA GLY A 362 -12.03 -13.30 -8.47
C GLY A 362 -12.57 -12.52 -7.29
N LEU A 363 -12.32 -13.01 -6.07
CA LEU A 363 -12.50 -12.20 -4.86
C LEU A 363 -11.37 -11.18 -4.77
N ASP A 364 -11.72 -9.93 -4.63
CA ASP A 364 -10.79 -8.82 -4.38
C ASP A 364 -11.03 -8.24 -2.98
N ILE A 365 -9.97 -7.88 -2.28
CA ILE A 365 -10.02 -7.25 -0.96
C ILE A 365 -10.41 -5.78 -1.13
N TYR A 366 -11.36 -5.32 -0.29
CA TYR A 366 -11.78 -3.92 -0.19
C TYR A 366 -11.58 -3.39 1.23
N ILE A 367 -11.33 -2.09 1.31
CA ILE A 367 -11.22 -1.33 2.55
C ILE A 367 -12.45 -0.43 2.63
N ALA A 368 -13.23 -0.58 3.70
CA ALA A 368 -14.40 0.23 3.98
C ALA A 368 -14.15 1.13 5.17
N LYS A 369 -14.15 2.44 4.96
CA LYS A 369 -13.99 3.45 6.02
C LYS A 369 -15.27 4.25 6.17
N VAL A 370 -15.65 4.52 7.42
CA VAL A 370 -16.81 5.39 7.70
C VAL A 370 -16.39 6.83 7.49
N ASN A 371 -17.01 7.51 6.53
CA ASN A 371 -16.85 8.94 6.36
C ASN A 371 -17.39 9.68 7.60
N SER A 372 -16.58 10.52 8.21
CA SER A 372 -16.90 11.20 9.47
C SER A 372 -18.09 12.18 9.35
N ILE A 373 -18.36 12.71 8.15
CA ILE A 373 -19.42 13.67 7.86
C ILE A 373 -20.70 12.93 7.48
N THR A 374 -20.65 12.07 6.47
CA THR A 374 -21.84 11.40 5.90
C THR A 374 -22.27 10.18 6.72
N ARG A 375 -21.41 9.66 7.60
CA ARG A 375 -21.59 8.41 8.36
C ARG A 375 -21.83 7.17 7.48
N LYS A 376 -21.49 7.24 6.20
CA LYS A 376 -21.59 6.14 5.25
C LYS A 376 -20.20 5.52 5.00
N TYR A 377 -20.18 4.26 4.60
CA TYR A 377 -18.96 3.61 4.14
C TYR A 377 -18.50 4.17 2.81
N GLU A 378 -17.21 4.42 2.71
CA GLU A 378 -16.47 4.70 1.48
C GLU A 378 -15.54 3.54 1.20
N LEU A 379 -15.60 2.99 -0.03
CA LEU A 379 -14.82 1.82 -0.42
C LEU A 379 -13.55 2.23 -1.17
N THR A 380 -12.45 1.58 -0.82
CA THR A 380 -11.19 1.70 -1.53
C THR A 380 -10.70 0.32 -1.97
N HIS A 381 -10.33 0.20 -3.25
CA HIS A 381 -9.65 -0.98 -3.79
C HIS A 381 -8.14 -0.78 -3.70
N PRO A 382 -7.38 -1.60 -2.96
CA PRO A 382 -5.95 -1.37 -2.68
C PRO A 382 -5.01 -1.63 -3.86
N GLY A 383 -5.52 -2.22 -4.94
CA GLY A 383 -4.76 -2.48 -6.17
C GLY A 383 -3.79 -3.65 -6.09
N TYR A 384 -3.02 -3.83 -7.17
CA TYR A 384 -1.94 -4.81 -7.26
C TYR A 384 -0.72 -4.35 -6.44
N PRO A 385 0.03 -5.23 -5.72
CA PRO A 385 -0.06 -6.69 -5.74
C PRO A 385 -0.92 -7.29 -4.59
N LEU A 386 -1.65 -6.48 -3.80
CA LEU A 386 -2.52 -7.06 -2.77
C LEU A 386 -3.63 -7.87 -3.45
N ASN A 387 -4.35 -7.25 -4.40
CA ASN A 387 -5.30 -7.93 -5.28
C ASN A 387 -4.68 -8.34 -6.61
N THR A 388 -5.15 -9.46 -7.17
CA THR A 388 -4.71 -10.04 -8.43
C THR A 388 -5.93 -10.51 -9.26
N GLU A 389 -5.70 -11.18 -10.38
CA GLU A 389 -6.76 -11.88 -11.11
C GLU A 389 -7.39 -13.05 -10.35
N ALA A 390 -6.69 -13.61 -9.36
CA ALA A 390 -7.11 -14.75 -8.55
C ALA A 390 -8.13 -14.37 -7.46
N ASP A 391 -8.42 -15.27 -6.53
CA ASP A 391 -9.12 -14.90 -5.29
C ASP A 391 -8.10 -14.38 -4.28
N ASP A 392 -8.38 -13.21 -3.72
CA ASP A 392 -7.59 -12.57 -2.69
C ASP A 392 -8.52 -12.21 -1.51
N PHE A 393 -8.26 -12.77 -0.31
CA PHE A 393 -9.23 -12.72 0.79
C PHE A 393 -8.63 -12.95 2.17
N GLY A 394 -9.45 -12.79 3.21
CA GLY A 394 -9.14 -13.23 4.57
C GLY A 394 -7.95 -12.52 5.19
N MET A 395 -7.98 -11.17 5.22
CA MET A 395 -6.91 -10.38 5.86
C MET A 395 -6.95 -10.48 7.38
N THR A 396 -5.76 -10.47 8.00
CA THR A 396 -5.56 -10.24 9.42
C THR A 396 -4.36 -9.31 9.63
N PHE A 397 -4.34 -8.55 10.71
CA PHE A 397 -3.38 -7.48 10.94
C PHE A 397 -2.61 -7.66 12.24
N GLU A 398 -1.34 -7.28 12.26
CA GLU A 398 -0.59 -7.08 13.51
C GLU A 398 -0.97 -5.72 14.11
N GLY A 399 -2.15 -5.63 14.70
CA GLY A 399 -2.69 -4.43 15.33
C GLY A 399 -2.86 -3.26 14.38
N LEU A 400 -2.28 -2.12 14.75
CA LEU A 400 -2.27 -0.90 13.93
C LEU A 400 -1.12 -0.83 12.93
N HIS A 401 -0.22 -1.82 12.91
CA HIS A 401 0.84 -1.88 11.91
C HIS A 401 0.24 -2.20 10.53
N ASN A 402 0.81 -1.60 9.48
CA ASN A 402 0.36 -1.82 8.11
C ASN A 402 0.95 -3.12 7.54
N GLN A 403 0.89 -4.20 8.31
CA GLN A 403 1.37 -5.52 7.96
C GLN A 403 0.49 -6.61 8.58
N GLY A 404 0.57 -7.81 8.03
CA GLY A 404 -0.20 -8.97 8.48
C GLY A 404 -0.19 -10.09 7.43
N PHE A 405 -1.28 -10.87 7.41
CA PHE A 405 -1.44 -11.99 6.50
C PHE A 405 -2.77 -11.92 5.77
N PHE A 406 -2.83 -12.57 4.62
CA PHE A 406 -4.05 -12.76 3.82
C PHE A 406 -3.92 -14.02 2.96
N CYS A 407 -4.96 -14.40 2.25
CA CYS A 407 -5.00 -15.58 1.42
C CYS A 407 -5.14 -15.28 -0.05
N SER A 408 -4.56 -16.14 -0.87
CA SER A 408 -4.70 -16.08 -2.32
C SER A 408 -4.38 -17.42 -2.97
N ASN A 409 -5.11 -17.75 -4.05
CA ASN A 409 -4.79 -18.88 -4.94
C ASN A 409 -3.98 -18.45 -6.18
N ARG A 410 -3.42 -17.24 -6.14
CA ARG A 410 -2.53 -16.73 -7.19
C ARG A 410 -1.41 -17.70 -7.51
N LYS A 411 -1.17 -17.95 -8.80
CA LYS A 411 -0.09 -18.81 -9.32
C LYS A 411 -0.16 -20.29 -8.88
N ASP A 412 -1.23 -20.75 -8.24
CA ASP A 412 -1.45 -22.18 -8.04
C ASP A 412 -2.29 -22.75 -9.19
N GLY A 413 -1.68 -23.61 -10.03
CA GLY A 413 -2.35 -24.20 -11.20
C GLY A 413 -3.48 -25.18 -10.84
N ARG A 414 -3.62 -25.58 -9.57
CA ARG A 414 -4.68 -26.45 -9.05
C ARG A 414 -5.83 -25.65 -8.45
N GLY A 415 -5.59 -24.36 -8.12
CA GLY A 415 -6.54 -23.47 -7.48
C GLY A 415 -6.52 -23.54 -5.95
N TYR A 416 -5.46 -24.07 -5.33
CA TYR A 416 -5.33 -24.13 -3.88
C TYR A 416 -4.99 -22.77 -3.30
N ASP A 417 -5.58 -22.49 -2.15
CA ASP A 417 -5.38 -21.26 -1.41
C ASP A 417 -4.13 -21.34 -0.53
N HIS A 418 -3.39 -20.21 -0.46
CA HIS A 418 -2.16 -20.11 0.30
C HIS A 418 -2.12 -18.81 1.09
N ILE A 419 -1.46 -18.85 2.25
CA ILE A 419 -1.24 -17.69 3.11
C ILE A 419 -0.04 -16.89 2.62
N TYR A 420 -0.25 -15.58 2.47
CA TYR A 420 0.75 -14.59 2.12
C TYR A 420 0.88 -13.55 3.25
N SER A 421 2.07 -13.06 3.48
CA SER A 421 2.26 -11.83 4.25
C SER A 421 2.10 -10.61 3.35
N PHE A 422 1.63 -9.53 3.93
CA PHE A 422 1.66 -8.22 3.32
C PHE A 422 2.31 -7.19 4.23
N GLU A 423 2.95 -6.20 3.63
CA GLU A 423 3.44 -4.97 4.24
C GLU A 423 3.02 -3.81 3.35
N ASN A 424 2.40 -2.78 3.92
CA ASN A 424 2.11 -1.53 3.24
C ASN A 424 2.92 -0.41 3.91
N PRO A 425 4.15 -0.12 3.45
CA PRO A 425 5.02 0.88 4.07
C PRO A 425 4.36 2.25 4.12
N GLU A 426 4.46 2.93 5.26
CA GLU A 426 4.04 4.32 5.35
C GLU A 426 4.97 5.21 4.53
N ILE A 427 4.38 6.15 3.80
CA ILE A 427 5.16 7.22 3.19
C ILE A 427 5.44 8.25 4.27
N VAL A 428 6.70 8.38 4.60
CA VAL A 428 7.16 9.45 5.47
C VAL A 428 7.91 10.46 4.63
N THR A 429 7.36 11.67 4.55
CA THR A 429 8.06 12.81 3.96
C THR A 429 8.71 13.58 5.10
N THR A 430 10.01 13.80 5.00
CA THR A 430 10.78 14.50 6.03
C THR A 430 11.46 15.72 5.47
N MET A 431 11.54 16.77 6.27
CA MET A 431 12.40 17.93 6.07
C MET A 431 13.60 17.79 7.00
N LYS A 432 14.79 17.84 6.43
CA LYS A 432 16.06 17.85 7.14
C LYS A 432 16.85 19.08 6.77
N GLY A 433 17.47 19.73 7.74
CA GLY A 433 18.27 20.91 7.43
C GLY A 433 19.41 21.11 8.41
N TRP A 434 20.31 22.00 8.02
CA TRP A 434 21.43 22.44 8.86
C TRP A 434 21.51 23.95 8.88
N VAL A 435 21.68 24.49 10.10
CA VAL A 435 21.92 25.91 10.35
C VAL A 435 23.37 26.07 10.79
N TYR A 436 24.13 26.86 10.07
CA TYR A 436 25.56 27.07 10.32
C TYR A 436 25.98 28.48 9.94
N GLU A 437 27.08 28.96 10.51
CA GLU A 437 27.69 30.23 10.08
C GLU A 437 28.27 30.08 8.66
N LYS A 438 28.14 31.09 7.84
CA LYS A 438 28.62 31.08 6.44
C LYS A 438 30.10 30.69 6.30
N ASP A 439 30.92 30.92 7.33
CA ASP A 439 32.32 30.51 7.40
C ASP A 439 32.55 29.07 7.92
N GLY A 440 31.48 28.28 8.12
CA GLY A 440 31.53 26.83 8.43
C GLY A 440 31.44 26.47 9.92
N TYR A 441 31.16 27.44 10.81
CA TYR A 441 30.97 27.14 12.25
C TYR A 441 29.56 26.65 12.53
N GLU A 442 29.42 25.67 13.42
CA GLU A 442 28.16 25.18 13.90
C GLU A 442 27.43 26.23 14.76
N LEU A 443 26.11 26.27 14.68
CA LEU A 443 25.28 27.21 15.42
C LEU A 443 24.25 26.45 16.30
N PRO A 444 24.67 25.83 17.40
CA PRO A 444 23.78 24.99 18.24
C PRO A 444 22.69 25.81 18.95
N ALA A 445 22.82 27.13 19.06
CA ALA A 445 21.82 28.02 19.60
C ALA A 445 20.84 28.57 18.55
N ALA A 446 20.87 28.07 17.34
CA ALA A 446 19.96 28.49 16.29
C ALA A 446 18.56 27.92 16.48
N GLU A 447 17.57 28.65 16.00
CA GLU A 447 16.17 28.27 15.99
C GLU A 447 15.64 28.27 14.55
N VAL A 448 14.74 27.33 14.27
CA VAL A 448 14.07 27.24 12.98
C VAL A 448 12.57 27.38 13.17
N ARG A 449 11.96 28.30 12.44
CA ARG A 449 10.51 28.47 12.37
C ARG A 449 10.00 27.97 11.02
N ILE A 450 8.97 27.15 11.07
CA ILE A 450 8.39 26.49 9.89
C ILE A 450 6.91 26.86 9.84
N VAL A 451 6.48 27.42 8.72
CA VAL A 451 5.10 27.81 8.46
C VAL A 451 4.65 27.13 7.17
N GLY A 452 3.54 26.40 7.22
CA GLY A 452 2.92 25.74 6.07
C GLY A 452 1.58 26.36 5.69
N ASN A 453 1.19 26.28 4.43
CA ASN A 453 -0.13 26.75 3.96
C ASN A 453 -1.29 25.83 4.44
N ASP A 454 -0.98 24.71 5.09
CA ASP A 454 -1.91 23.81 5.79
C ASP A 454 -2.20 24.24 7.25
N GLY A 455 -1.68 25.40 7.68
CA GLY A 455 -1.76 25.87 9.06
C GLY A 455 -0.63 25.41 9.97
N THR A 456 0.32 24.65 9.46
CA THR A 456 1.53 24.29 10.21
C THR A 456 2.26 25.56 10.66
N ASN A 457 2.54 25.67 11.98
CA ASN A 457 3.36 26.74 12.57
C ASN A 457 4.17 26.13 13.71
N ARG A 458 5.41 25.78 13.43
CA ARG A 458 6.31 25.12 14.39
C ARG A 458 7.57 25.94 14.59
N LYS A 459 8.05 25.98 15.83
CA LYS A 459 9.35 26.52 16.22
C LYS A 459 10.14 25.40 16.89
N LEU A 460 11.38 25.20 16.47
CA LEU A 460 12.27 24.18 17.02
C LEU A 460 13.69 24.72 17.16
N SER A 461 14.42 24.22 18.15
CA SER A 461 15.86 24.44 18.29
C SER A 461 16.61 23.35 17.52
N VAL A 462 17.71 23.71 16.90
CA VAL A 462 18.57 22.74 16.21
C VAL A 462 19.35 21.88 17.19
N LYS A 463 19.89 20.75 16.74
CA LYS A 463 20.82 19.93 17.52
C LYS A 463 22.19 20.59 17.66
N GLY A 464 23.09 20.01 18.46
CA GLY A 464 24.43 20.51 18.69
C GLY A 464 25.29 20.72 17.43
N ASP A 465 25.02 19.94 16.38
CA ASP A 465 25.64 20.05 15.06
C ASP A 465 24.91 21.00 14.09
N GLY A 466 23.94 21.76 14.60
CA GLY A 466 23.12 22.67 13.80
C GLY A 466 22.03 21.99 12.99
N SER A 467 21.87 20.66 13.08
CA SER A 467 20.88 19.91 12.29
C SER A 467 19.48 19.92 12.90
N PHE A 468 18.47 19.76 12.06
CA PHE A 468 17.10 19.46 12.46
C PHE A 468 16.44 18.50 11.47
N VAL A 469 15.47 17.73 11.96
CA VAL A 469 14.64 16.82 11.15
C VAL A 469 13.23 16.82 11.70
N LEU A 470 12.24 16.89 10.81
CA LEU A 470 10.84 16.76 11.19
C LEU A 470 10.01 16.13 10.06
N PRO A 471 8.94 15.38 10.37
CA PRO A 471 7.97 14.94 9.37
C PRO A 471 7.17 16.14 8.86
N ILE A 472 6.89 16.14 7.55
CA ILE A 472 6.11 17.17 6.86
C ILE A 472 5.02 16.55 6.00
N ASN A 473 3.95 17.32 5.75
CA ASN A 473 2.79 16.86 4.99
C ASN A 473 3.02 17.01 3.47
N PRO A 474 2.55 16.06 2.66
CA PRO A 474 2.53 16.22 1.21
C PRO A 474 1.54 17.32 0.77
N HIS A 475 1.74 17.89 -0.42
CA HIS A 475 0.95 18.98 -1.00
C HIS A 475 0.93 20.27 -0.17
N VAL A 476 1.96 20.52 0.60
CA VAL A 476 2.10 21.74 1.43
C VAL A 476 3.30 22.54 0.95
N ASP A 477 3.11 23.85 0.82
CA ASP A 477 4.20 24.80 0.60
C ASP A 477 4.65 25.33 1.97
N TYR A 478 5.92 25.12 2.31
CA TYR A 478 6.53 25.52 3.56
C TYR A 478 7.45 26.73 3.37
N LEU A 479 7.35 27.70 4.28
CA LEU A 479 8.34 28.75 4.48
C LEU A 479 9.13 28.39 5.75
N VAL A 480 10.44 28.22 5.62
CA VAL A 480 11.36 27.84 6.69
C VAL A 480 12.33 28.96 6.95
N MET A 481 12.37 29.49 8.17
CA MET A 481 13.25 30.60 8.55
C MET A 481 14.18 30.15 9.68
N ALA A 482 15.47 30.23 9.45
CA ALA A 482 16.50 30.04 10.47
C ALA A 482 16.94 31.36 11.06
N SER A 483 17.15 31.41 12.37
CA SER A 483 17.60 32.57 13.13
C SER A 483 18.57 32.16 14.24
N CYS A 484 19.56 33.01 14.53
CA CYS A 484 20.47 32.86 15.65
C CYS A 484 20.87 34.21 16.15
N LYS A 485 21.02 34.40 17.47
CA LYS A 485 21.45 35.65 18.07
C LYS A 485 22.85 36.01 17.56
N GLY A 486 23.02 37.22 17.01
CA GLY A 486 24.29 37.67 16.43
C GLY A 486 24.45 37.36 14.93
N TYR A 487 23.38 36.89 14.30
CA TYR A 487 23.37 36.56 12.88
C TYR A 487 22.14 37.15 12.16
N LEU A 488 22.24 37.34 10.86
CA LEU A 488 21.12 37.69 9.99
C LEU A 488 20.24 36.45 9.78
N ASN A 489 18.92 36.66 9.73
CA ASN A 489 17.98 35.60 9.40
C ASN A 489 18.15 35.14 7.95
N HIS A 490 17.86 33.86 7.72
CA HIS A 490 17.82 33.28 6.38
C HIS A 490 16.54 32.44 6.24
N LYS A 491 15.88 32.54 5.10
CA LYS A 491 14.67 31.78 4.80
C LYS A 491 14.82 30.97 3.52
N GLU A 492 14.13 29.83 3.51
CA GLU A 492 14.00 28.94 2.35
C GLU A 492 12.53 28.61 2.14
N GLU A 493 12.14 28.45 0.90
CA GLU A 493 10.81 27.99 0.51
C GLU A 493 10.91 26.56 0.00
N LEU A 494 10.04 25.69 0.52
CA LEU A 494 9.97 24.29 0.14
C LEU A 494 8.56 23.95 -0.32
N ARG A 495 8.42 23.55 -1.59
CA ARG A 495 7.19 22.96 -2.12
C ARG A 495 7.28 21.44 -2.01
N VAL A 496 6.31 20.84 -1.35
CA VAL A 496 6.22 19.38 -1.17
C VAL A 496 5.16 18.82 -2.11
N ASP A 497 5.59 18.09 -3.14
CA ASP A 497 4.71 17.38 -4.06
C ASP A 497 4.14 16.11 -3.43
N SER A 498 3.15 15.47 -4.11
CA SER A 498 2.71 14.12 -3.73
C SER A 498 3.85 13.12 -3.87
N ALA A 499 4.24 12.49 -2.79
CA ALA A 499 5.26 11.46 -2.82
C ALA A 499 4.63 10.06 -2.97
N LYS A 500 5.06 9.29 -3.95
CA LYS A 500 4.73 7.87 -4.09
C LYS A 500 5.62 6.99 -3.19
N GLU A 501 6.73 7.52 -2.71
CA GLU A 501 7.73 6.89 -1.86
C GLU A 501 8.18 7.86 -0.77
N SER A 502 8.75 7.35 0.32
CA SER A 502 9.34 8.19 1.37
C SER A 502 10.42 9.09 0.78
N LYS A 503 10.36 10.38 1.07
CA LYS A 503 11.26 11.39 0.52
C LYS A 503 11.83 12.28 1.60
N GLU A 504 13.14 12.53 1.57
CA GLU A 504 13.83 13.50 2.40
C GLU A 504 14.12 14.75 1.58
N TYR A 505 13.67 15.90 2.06
CA TYR A 505 14.01 17.23 1.52
C TYR A 505 15.10 17.83 2.39
N VAL A 506 16.19 18.25 1.76
CA VAL A 506 17.39 18.76 2.44
C VAL A 506 17.50 20.26 2.22
N LEU A 507 17.56 21.04 3.30
CA LEU A 507 17.68 22.50 3.31
C LEU A 507 18.98 22.93 4.00
N GLN A 508 19.56 24.04 3.55
CA GLN A 508 20.81 24.59 4.08
C GLN A 508 20.60 26.06 4.47
N PHE A 509 20.97 26.41 5.70
CA PHE A 509 20.81 27.76 6.24
C PHE A 509 22.16 28.36 6.65
N PRO A 510 22.93 28.90 5.69
CA PRO A 510 24.18 29.61 5.98
C PRO A 510 23.89 30.99 6.53
N LEU A 511 23.99 31.20 7.84
CA LEU A 511 23.74 32.49 8.46
C LEU A 511 24.96 33.41 8.40
N ALA A 512 24.72 34.67 8.05
CA ALA A 512 25.75 35.70 8.00
C ALA A 512 25.90 36.40 9.36
N SER A 513 27.13 36.50 9.88
CA SER A 513 27.43 37.15 11.14
C SER A 513 27.15 38.67 11.09
N ILE A 514 26.60 39.23 12.15
CA ILE A 514 26.45 40.69 12.32
C ILE A 514 27.71 41.35 12.93
N THR A 515 28.64 40.58 13.47
CA THR A 515 29.82 41.08 14.16
C THR A 515 31.10 41.00 13.35
N ALA A 516 31.20 40.06 12.42
CA ALA A 516 32.36 39.83 11.58
C ALA A 516 32.08 40.16 10.10
N PRO A 517 33.09 40.55 9.30
CA PRO A 517 32.95 40.69 7.87
C PRO A 517 32.60 39.34 7.20
N VAL A 518 31.62 39.36 6.31
CA VAL A 518 31.14 38.19 5.58
C VAL A 518 31.60 38.29 4.12
N LEU A 519 32.28 37.26 3.64
CA LEU A 519 32.73 37.19 2.26
C LEU A 519 31.53 37.10 1.31
N ILE A 520 31.55 37.88 0.23
CA ILE A 520 30.65 37.71 -0.89
C ILE A 520 31.41 36.87 -1.93
N ASP A 521 31.07 35.60 -2.00
CA ASP A 521 31.73 34.66 -2.91
C ASP A 521 31.46 35.06 -4.40
N ASN A 522 32.40 34.75 -5.29
CA ASN A 522 32.24 34.89 -6.73
C ASN A 522 32.04 36.35 -7.25
N ILE A 523 32.55 37.35 -6.57
CA ILE A 523 32.60 38.69 -7.09
C ILE A 523 33.87 38.83 -7.91
N PHE A 524 33.73 39.04 -9.22
CA PHE A 524 34.80 39.19 -10.18
C PHE A 524 34.75 40.55 -10.84
N TYR A 525 35.92 41.12 -11.03
CA TYR A 525 36.12 42.37 -11.79
C TYR A 525 37.07 42.13 -12.96
N ASP A 526 36.92 42.87 -14.04
CA ASP A 526 37.93 42.90 -15.10
C ASP A 526 39.28 43.34 -14.52
N PHE A 527 40.35 42.86 -15.19
CA PHE A 527 41.70 43.23 -14.75
C PHE A 527 41.85 44.74 -14.70
N ASP A 528 42.32 45.25 -13.58
CA ASP A 528 42.53 46.69 -13.29
C ASP A 528 41.27 47.58 -13.44
N LYS A 529 40.07 46.98 -13.40
CA LYS A 529 38.79 47.68 -13.50
C LYS A 529 37.94 47.47 -12.25
N ALA A 530 36.92 48.32 -12.15
CA ALA A 530 35.85 48.21 -11.14
C ALA A 530 34.53 47.73 -11.72
N THR A 531 34.49 47.37 -13.00
CA THR A 531 33.30 46.86 -13.68
C THR A 531 33.03 45.43 -13.22
N LEU A 532 31.81 45.18 -12.72
CA LEU A 532 31.34 43.87 -12.34
C LEU A 532 31.14 42.98 -13.58
N THR A 533 31.57 41.74 -13.50
CA THR A 533 31.31 40.75 -14.54
C THR A 533 29.91 40.15 -14.40
N GLU A 534 29.38 39.58 -15.49
CA GLU A 534 28.09 38.88 -15.48
C GLU A 534 28.09 37.72 -14.47
N ALA A 535 29.22 37.06 -14.29
CA ALA A 535 29.37 35.99 -13.30
C ALA A 535 29.16 36.44 -11.83
N SER A 536 29.30 37.74 -11.56
CA SER A 536 29.10 38.35 -10.23
C SER A 536 27.62 38.59 -9.90
N THR A 537 26.73 38.58 -10.89
CA THR A 537 25.32 38.97 -10.70
C THR A 537 24.59 38.00 -9.76
N ALA A 538 24.80 36.71 -9.90
CA ALA A 538 24.16 35.68 -9.06
C ALA A 538 24.50 35.86 -7.55
N ALA A 539 25.76 36.17 -7.24
CA ALA A 539 26.17 36.39 -5.84
C ALA A 539 25.59 37.71 -5.29
N LEU A 540 25.49 38.74 -6.14
CA LEU A 540 24.89 40.02 -5.75
C LEU A 540 23.38 39.92 -5.60
N ASP A 541 22.69 39.10 -6.37
CA ASP A 541 21.26 38.84 -6.23
C ASP A 541 20.96 38.12 -4.91
N GLN A 542 21.84 37.19 -4.48
CA GLN A 542 21.76 36.60 -3.15
C GLN A 542 21.91 37.66 -2.04
N LEU A 543 22.81 38.59 -2.18
CA LEU A 543 22.96 39.71 -1.23
C LEU A 543 21.75 40.64 -1.24
N VAL A 544 21.17 40.94 -2.40
CA VAL A 544 19.92 41.70 -2.52
C VAL A 544 18.81 41.00 -1.77
N THR A 545 18.66 39.66 -1.93
CA THR A 545 17.67 38.85 -1.22
C THR A 545 17.90 38.91 0.30
N LEU A 546 19.13 38.68 0.76
CA LEU A 546 19.49 38.76 2.17
C LEU A 546 19.14 40.14 2.79
N LEU A 547 19.42 41.25 2.10
CA LEU A 547 19.11 42.59 2.55
C LEU A 547 17.61 42.91 2.55
N LYS A 548 16.83 42.32 1.64
CA LYS A 548 15.37 42.42 1.61
C LYS A 548 14.74 41.63 2.76
N GLU A 549 15.30 40.48 3.09
CA GLU A 549 14.87 39.65 4.23
C GLU A 549 15.20 40.28 5.58
N ASN A 550 16.21 41.17 5.63
CA ASN A 550 16.66 41.88 6.81
C ASN A 550 16.56 43.43 6.60
N PRO A 551 15.35 44.01 6.50
CA PRO A 551 15.14 45.41 6.09
C PRO A 551 15.73 46.45 7.03
N HIS A 552 15.94 46.11 8.29
CA HIS A 552 16.47 47.02 9.31
C HIS A 552 17.99 47.03 9.45
N VAL A 553 18.69 46.36 8.52
CA VAL A 553 20.15 46.26 8.56
C VAL A 553 20.79 47.27 7.62
N THR A 554 21.84 47.96 8.14
CA THR A 554 22.77 48.71 7.30
C THR A 554 24.11 48.01 7.25
N ILE A 555 24.78 48.05 6.10
CA ILE A 555 26.04 47.35 5.88
C ILE A 555 27.15 48.27 5.34
N GLU A 556 28.41 47.98 5.73
CA GLU A 556 29.59 48.41 5.05
C GLU A 556 29.89 47.36 3.96
N LEU A 557 30.10 47.83 2.74
CA LEU A 557 30.61 47.03 1.62
C LEU A 557 32.06 47.35 1.41
N SER A 558 32.93 46.39 1.66
CA SER A 558 34.38 46.58 1.61
C SER A 558 35.01 45.75 0.45
N ALA A 559 35.89 46.38 -0.29
CA ALA A 559 36.71 45.72 -1.28
C ALA A 559 38.21 45.81 -0.94
N HIS A 560 38.90 44.72 -1.26
CA HIS A 560 40.31 44.54 -0.91
C HIS A 560 41.12 44.15 -2.15
N CYS A 561 42.40 44.51 -2.12
CA CYS A 561 43.39 44.13 -3.12
C CYS A 561 44.46 43.21 -2.52
N ASP A 562 45.24 42.53 -3.36
CA ASP A 562 46.45 41.85 -2.94
C ASP A 562 47.55 42.82 -2.53
N TYR A 563 48.69 42.33 -2.06
CA TYR A 563 49.79 43.18 -1.59
C TYR A 563 50.56 43.84 -2.73
N LYS A 564 50.38 43.42 -3.97
CA LYS A 564 51.14 43.91 -5.14
C LYS A 564 50.71 45.32 -5.51
N GLY A 565 51.69 46.16 -5.91
CA GLY A 565 51.45 47.50 -6.41
C GLY A 565 51.41 48.60 -5.35
N ASN A 566 51.16 49.84 -5.83
CA ASN A 566 51.11 51.03 -4.98
C ASN A 566 49.90 51.05 -4.05
N SER A 567 50.11 51.39 -2.76
CA SER A 567 49.07 51.36 -1.73
C SER A 567 47.94 52.35 -1.99
N GLU A 568 48.26 53.56 -2.46
CA GLU A 568 47.26 54.60 -2.74
C GLU A 568 46.41 54.22 -3.96
N TYR A 569 47.05 53.72 -5.02
CA TYR A 569 46.36 53.19 -6.20
C TYR A 569 45.39 52.04 -5.81
N ASN A 570 45.86 51.07 -5.04
CA ASN A 570 45.04 49.96 -4.59
C ASN A 570 43.82 50.41 -3.74
N LYS A 571 44.03 51.47 -2.96
CA LYS A 571 42.96 52.07 -2.15
C LYS A 571 41.89 52.71 -3.03
N HIS A 572 42.27 53.48 -4.03
CA HIS A 572 41.34 54.06 -5.02
C HIS A 572 40.65 53.00 -5.88
N LEU A 573 41.35 51.97 -6.31
CA LEU A 573 40.75 50.85 -7.07
C LEU A 573 39.74 50.09 -6.25
N SER A 574 40.06 49.73 -4.99
CA SER A 574 39.14 49.03 -4.10
C SER A 574 37.93 49.91 -3.75
N GLN A 575 38.08 51.24 -3.55
CA GLN A 575 36.95 52.12 -3.33
C GLN A 575 35.98 52.13 -4.53
N ARG A 576 36.47 52.20 -5.75
CA ARG A 576 35.62 52.11 -6.95
C ARG A 576 34.93 50.76 -7.06
N ARG A 577 35.58 49.68 -6.70
CA ARG A 577 34.99 48.33 -6.68
C ARG A 577 33.85 48.20 -5.63
N ALA A 578 34.06 48.70 -4.44
CA ALA A 578 33.00 48.73 -3.42
C ALA A 578 31.81 49.59 -3.89
N GLN A 579 32.08 50.75 -4.55
CA GLN A 579 31.02 51.59 -5.11
C GLN A 579 30.22 50.88 -6.18
N SER A 580 30.86 50.14 -7.09
CA SER A 580 30.15 49.39 -8.14
C SER A 580 29.18 48.33 -7.57
N VAL A 581 29.53 47.68 -6.44
CA VAL A 581 28.62 46.77 -5.74
C VAL A 581 27.45 47.55 -5.15
N VAL A 582 27.71 48.67 -4.48
CA VAL A 582 26.65 49.54 -3.94
C VAL A 582 25.67 49.99 -5.01
N ASP A 583 26.20 50.46 -6.17
CA ASP A 583 25.38 50.91 -7.29
C ASP A 583 24.50 49.80 -7.84
N TYR A 584 25.01 48.54 -7.86
CA TYR A 584 24.24 47.37 -8.24
C TYR A 584 23.07 47.16 -7.26
N LEU A 585 23.33 47.16 -5.94
CA LEU A 585 22.32 46.94 -4.91
C LEU A 585 21.22 48.01 -4.94
N ILE A 586 21.60 49.28 -5.15
CA ILE A 586 20.64 50.40 -5.28
C ILE A 586 19.75 50.18 -6.50
N LYS A 587 20.32 49.79 -7.64
CA LYS A 587 19.58 49.47 -8.87
C LYS A 587 18.53 48.33 -8.64
N HIS A 588 18.83 47.42 -7.73
CA HIS A 588 17.94 46.29 -7.39
C HIS A 588 17.03 46.54 -6.18
N GLY A 589 16.88 47.82 -5.77
CA GLY A 589 15.88 48.28 -4.81
C GLY A 589 16.33 48.29 -3.37
N ILE A 590 17.62 48.25 -3.06
CA ILE A 590 18.13 48.50 -1.71
C ILE A 590 18.34 50.01 -1.52
N GLU A 591 17.83 50.55 -0.39
CA GLU A 591 17.97 51.97 -0.08
C GLU A 591 19.43 52.36 0.11
N LYS A 592 19.84 53.50 -0.47
CA LYS A 592 21.23 54.01 -0.47
C LYS A 592 21.75 54.20 0.98
N GLU A 593 20.91 54.69 1.87
CA GLU A 593 21.22 54.98 3.29
C GLU A 593 21.59 53.72 4.08
N ARG A 594 21.27 52.54 3.55
CA ARG A 594 21.65 51.25 4.11
C ARG A 594 23.05 50.78 3.73
N LEU A 595 23.71 51.45 2.81
CA LEU A 595 24.92 50.95 2.12
C LEU A 595 26.07 51.94 2.28
N THR A 596 27.22 51.47 2.78
CA THR A 596 28.43 52.29 2.93
C THR A 596 29.60 51.62 2.18
N PRO A 597 30.05 52.15 1.02
CA PRO A 597 31.19 51.61 0.29
C PRO A 597 32.52 52.01 0.89
N VAL A 598 33.44 51.06 1.13
CA VAL A 598 34.77 51.29 1.67
C VAL A 598 35.83 50.51 0.91
N GLY A 599 36.88 51.18 0.38
CA GLY A 599 38.03 50.53 -0.20
C GLY A 599 39.17 50.44 0.80
N TYR A 600 39.59 49.25 1.15
CA TYR A 600 40.72 49.03 2.07
C TYR A 600 42.07 48.80 1.35
N GLY A 601 42.07 48.69 0.01
CA GLY A 601 43.32 48.35 -0.70
C GLY A 601 43.98 47.10 -0.10
N LYS A 602 45.27 47.21 0.22
CA LYS A 602 46.04 46.13 0.87
C LYS A 602 46.15 46.25 2.40
N GLU A 603 45.46 47.20 2.99
CA GLU A 603 45.59 47.54 4.43
C GLU A 603 44.99 46.48 5.36
N LYS A 604 44.00 45.70 4.88
CA LYS A 604 43.36 44.65 5.64
C LYS A 604 43.48 43.29 4.93
N PRO A 605 44.58 42.56 5.12
CA PRO A 605 44.76 41.24 4.59
C PRO A 605 43.70 40.26 5.18
N LYS A 606 43.40 39.18 4.43
CA LYS A 606 42.45 38.16 4.84
C LYS A 606 42.93 37.40 6.09
N ASN A 607 42.04 37.25 7.03
CA ASN A 607 42.21 36.34 8.16
C ASN A 607 41.62 34.98 7.81
N VAL A 608 42.36 33.89 8.02
CA VAL A 608 41.96 32.53 7.72
C VAL A 608 40.98 32.02 8.75
N ARG A 609 39.80 31.57 8.30
CA ARG A 609 38.76 30.95 9.11
C ARG A 609 38.59 29.47 8.75
N LYS A 610 37.81 28.70 9.54
CA LYS A 610 37.60 27.25 9.43
C LYS A 610 37.38 26.78 7.98
N LYS A 611 36.45 27.37 7.23
CA LYS A 611 36.15 27.02 5.83
C LYS A 611 37.37 27.05 4.91
N LEU A 612 38.31 28.00 5.14
CA LEU A 612 39.54 28.10 4.33
C LEU A 612 40.54 27.00 4.69
N THR A 613 40.62 26.56 5.95
CA THR A 613 41.49 25.43 6.36
C THR A 613 41.01 24.09 5.79
N GLU A 614 39.70 23.91 5.63
CA GLU A 614 39.13 22.75 4.97
C GLU A 614 39.48 22.71 3.48
N LYS A 615 39.42 23.86 2.82
CA LYS A 615 39.75 23.99 1.38
C LYS A 615 41.26 23.98 1.10
N TYR A 616 42.03 24.55 2.01
CA TYR A 616 43.49 24.72 1.89
C TYR A 616 44.14 24.17 3.21
N PRO A 617 44.41 22.87 3.34
CA PRO A 617 44.90 22.26 4.59
C PRO A 617 46.28 22.74 5.08
N TRP A 618 47.03 23.43 4.26
CA TRP A 618 48.31 24.07 4.61
C TRP A 618 48.18 25.40 5.34
N LEU A 619 46.98 26.02 5.31
CA LEU A 619 46.64 27.21 6.11
C LEU A 619 46.12 26.77 7.51
N LYS A 620 46.41 27.60 8.51
CA LYS A 620 45.89 27.42 9.88
C LYS A 620 44.85 28.49 10.19
N GLU A 621 43.85 28.12 10.97
CA GLU A 621 42.89 29.08 11.46
C GLU A 621 43.59 30.17 12.28
N GLY A 622 43.28 31.42 11.98
CA GLY A 622 43.93 32.61 12.55
C GLY A 622 45.12 33.14 11.78
N ASP A 623 45.61 32.44 10.75
CA ASP A 623 46.67 33.00 9.87
C ASP A 623 46.17 34.29 9.22
N VAL A 624 47.01 35.32 9.19
CA VAL A 624 46.76 36.59 8.50
C VAL A 624 47.58 36.61 7.21
N LEU A 625 46.91 36.67 6.08
CA LEU A 625 47.55 36.63 4.76
C LEU A 625 48.22 37.97 4.38
N SER A 626 49.09 38.43 5.29
CA SER A 626 49.91 39.64 5.10
C SER A 626 51.00 39.45 4.03
N GLU A 627 51.61 40.54 3.54
CA GLU A 627 52.76 40.49 2.61
C GLU A 627 53.89 39.61 3.18
N GLU A 628 54.21 39.75 4.47
CA GLU A 628 55.24 38.98 5.14
C GLU A 628 54.91 37.48 5.18
N PHE A 629 53.65 37.11 5.48
CA PHE A 629 53.17 35.74 5.44
C PHE A 629 53.26 35.15 4.05
N ILE A 630 52.81 35.87 3.04
CA ILE A 630 52.74 35.42 1.64
C ILE A 630 54.14 35.17 1.08
N LEU A 631 55.10 36.05 1.33
CA LEU A 631 56.44 35.91 0.81
C LEU A 631 57.22 34.70 1.33
N LYS A 632 56.77 34.12 2.47
CA LYS A 632 57.34 32.88 3.03
C LYS A 632 56.76 31.63 2.38
N GLN A 633 55.72 31.72 1.55
CA GLN A 633 55.08 30.58 0.92
C GLN A 633 55.70 30.22 -0.45
N SER A 634 55.39 29.04 -0.98
CA SER A 634 55.69 28.66 -2.34
C SER A 634 55.02 29.60 -3.33
N LYS A 635 55.55 29.72 -4.56
CA LYS A 635 54.95 30.60 -5.61
C LYS A 635 53.49 30.29 -5.87
N GLU A 636 53.11 29.04 -5.86
CA GLU A 636 51.74 28.57 -5.99
C GLU A 636 50.83 29.07 -4.83
N HIS A 637 51.27 28.84 -3.59
CA HIS A 637 50.60 29.31 -2.38
C HIS A 637 50.51 30.82 -2.30
N GLN A 638 51.56 31.55 -2.76
CA GLN A 638 51.51 33.01 -2.86
C GLN A 638 50.37 33.50 -3.75
N GLU A 639 50.16 32.88 -4.92
CA GLU A 639 49.08 33.29 -5.81
C GLU A 639 47.69 32.96 -5.21
N ILE A 640 47.54 31.82 -4.50
CA ILE A 640 46.32 31.47 -3.76
C ILE A 640 46.06 32.54 -2.69
N CYS A 641 47.07 32.95 -1.89
CA CYS A 641 46.91 33.99 -0.89
C CYS A 641 46.50 35.33 -1.51
N ASN A 642 47.12 35.70 -2.67
CA ASN A 642 46.75 36.88 -3.38
C ASN A 642 45.31 36.88 -3.90
N GLN A 643 44.84 35.71 -4.41
CA GLN A 643 43.45 35.55 -4.81
C GLN A 643 42.48 35.71 -3.63
N LEU A 644 42.81 35.12 -2.45
CA LEU A 644 42.03 35.30 -1.26
C LEU A 644 41.99 36.71 -0.72
N ASN A 645 43.05 37.47 -0.93
CA ASN A 645 43.11 38.89 -0.57
C ASN A 645 42.32 39.79 -1.56
N ARG A 646 42.22 39.43 -2.83
CA ARG A 646 41.35 40.11 -3.82
C ARG A 646 39.90 39.74 -3.62
N ARG A 647 39.24 40.36 -2.67
CA ARG A 647 37.88 39.97 -2.22
C ARG A 647 37.00 41.18 -1.99
N THR A 648 35.68 40.89 -1.96
CA THR A 648 34.63 41.82 -1.51
C THR A 648 33.92 41.20 -0.32
N GLU A 649 33.72 41.98 0.72
CA GLU A 649 33.07 41.57 1.96
C GLU A 649 31.99 42.58 2.33
N PHE A 650 30.95 42.15 3.08
CA PHE A 650 30.10 43.08 3.79
C PHE A 650 30.20 42.87 5.32
N LYS A 651 29.99 43.93 6.05
CA LYS A 651 29.92 43.94 7.53
C LYS A 651 28.67 44.68 7.96
N VAL A 652 27.94 44.14 8.89
CA VAL A 652 26.77 44.81 9.46
C VAL A 652 27.23 45.98 10.33
N LEU A 653 26.71 47.17 10.07
CA LEU A 653 26.95 48.37 10.87
C LEU A 653 25.86 48.63 11.91
N ARG A 654 24.59 48.35 11.52
CA ARG A 654 23.43 48.62 12.38
C ARG A 654 22.30 47.68 12.04
N THR A 655 21.55 47.24 13.05
CA THR A 655 20.39 46.32 12.92
C THR A 655 19.05 46.98 13.26
N THR A 656 19.01 48.27 13.44
CA THR A 656 17.86 49.06 13.90
C THR A 656 17.49 50.23 12.94
N TYR A 657 17.83 50.09 11.67
CA TYR A 657 17.51 51.10 10.64
C TYR A 657 15.97 51.24 10.52
N LYS A 658 15.47 52.48 10.64
CA LYS A 658 14.02 52.80 10.62
C LYS A 658 13.15 52.02 11.61
N LEU A 659 13.71 51.50 12.68
CA LEU A 659 12.90 50.91 13.76
C LEU A 659 12.36 51.97 14.76
N PHE A 660 12.94 53.16 14.75
CA PHE A 660 12.56 54.27 15.61
C PHE A 660 12.42 55.57 14.82
#